data_e41d3590bbf880f26f890af0144d5347
#
_entry.id   e41d3590bbf880f26f890af0144d5347
#
_cell.length_a   1.000
_cell.length_b   1.000
_cell.length_c   1.000
_cell.angle_alpha   90.00
_cell.angle_beta   90.00
_cell.angle_gamma   90.00
#
_symmetry.space_group_name_H-M   'P 1'
#
loop_
_entity.id
_entity.type
_entity.pdbx_description
1 polymer ?
#
loop_
_entity_poly.entity_id
_entity_poly.type
_entity_poly.pdbx_seq_one_letter_code
_entity_poly.pdbx_strand_id
1 'polypeptide(L)'
;MRTTLKRGMGRAATLNGNGRAVVPPVVVEPMRRYRQPEPPPRSTGRFIATFLGWAAVAVLVVASGLAGGLYLYGHQTLQAISAHSVQVKKAQKDLHPIASPSQPATALIIGYDARAGSEGFGLAGSRSDTVMLVRADPTNNTLSMLSFPRDLVVPIYCNGSDVPRTTDRINSAWSTCGAGGGNAEGTLDTVEHLTGLPVNYLITVDFHGFKLLVNKLHGVYIQVDRRYLNTRGGPGGFAKIDLEPGYQKLDGEQALDYVRYRHTDSDIYRTARQQLFIEALKDRFASGFSLTQIPAIIGSMKHSIEIGRAGGGAPSMSEILSYAGLAYHLQAGHLFRNSIDRSQLQPYGPYNAELIAPPSAIEQAVTSFVNPDVTQAPRANASALGLKARAPATPEVTLQPGDLTTLILNGTTVPGLARDTSYKLAQLGYHTMQLPPQVTADAPTQNYTTTWIYYDPVQAYSRAAAQELAKRFGTDVKIGPFTPEIAPYAPQAGNPLTVVVVGSDFTGNLITPTPPAPVPTRQPAAVTTNPGLTLTALQEARSRLPFLPFVPHAIASGSTLSSLDGVRVYKPAPYEKAVVMTFVTGAGNVYYQVEETNWLGAPILRHPTGRFRSAHRTFDLYTVGGHIHMIVLRRGGASYWVVNTLLDELSNETMIAIAKGLQPLGK
;
A
#
# COMPACT_ATOMS: atom_id res chain seq x y z
N MET A 1 38.04 -56.95 26.43
CA MET A 1 38.53 -57.54 27.69
C MET A 1 38.53 -59.05 27.51
N ARG A 2 39.72 -59.69 27.59
CA ARG A 2 39.91 -61.14 27.44
C ARG A 2 39.58 -61.83 28.76
N THR A 3 38.59 -62.73 28.77
CA THR A 3 38.26 -63.58 29.90
C THR A 3 39.12 -64.88 29.81
N THR A 4 39.99 -65.06 30.80
CA THR A 4 40.81 -66.25 30.96
C THR A 4 40.01 -67.41 31.58
N LEU A 5 39.89 -68.53 30.87
CA LEU A 5 39.33 -69.75 31.40
C LEU A 5 40.31 -70.38 32.43
N LYS A 6 39.89 -70.55 33.67
CA LYS A 6 40.58 -71.37 34.65
C LYS A 6 40.28 -72.86 34.39
N ARG A 7 41.34 -73.64 34.10
CA ARG A 7 41.35 -75.15 34.07
C ARG A 7 41.13 -75.69 35.51
N GLY A 8 40.05 -76.43 35.69
CA GLY A 8 39.85 -77.19 36.94
C GLY A 8 40.70 -78.43 36.95
N MET A 9 41.39 -78.67 38.06
CA MET A 9 42.18 -79.86 38.29
C MET A 9 41.28 -81.08 38.40
N GLY A 10 41.67 -82.17 37.72
CA GLY A 10 41.04 -83.50 37.81
C GLY A 10 41.25 -84.14 39.18
N ARG A 11 40.19 -84.72 39.70
CA ARG A 11 40.25 -85.60 40.87
C ARG A 11 40.89 -86.97 40.47
N ALA A 12 41.85 -87.39 41.27
CA ALA A 12 42.48 -88.70 41.15
C ALA A 12 41.47 -89.83 41.40
N ALA A 13 41.52 -90.85 40.54
CA ALA A 13 40.73 -92.07 40.74
C ALA A 13 41.37 -92.93 41.80
N THR A 14 40.59 -93.41 42.78
CA THR A 14 41.02 -94.41 43.71
C THR A 14 40.81 -95.83 43.13
N LEU A 15 41.87 -96.70 43.15
CA LEU A 15 41.81 -98.09 42.73
C LEU A 15 41.34 -98.96 43.87
N ASN A 16 40.45 -99.95 43.63
CA ASN A 16 40.11 -100.94 44.59
C ASN A 16 41.06 -102.18 44.40
N GLY A 17 41.15 -103.04 45.37
CA GLY A 17 42.15 -104.18 45.45
C GLY A 17 42.23 -105.17 44.28
N ASN A 18 41.49 -105.05 43.18
CA ASN A 18 41.52 -105.92 41.99
C ASN A 18 41.92 -105.16 40.70
N GLY A 19 42.54 -104.00 40.84
CA GLY A 19 43.12 -103.28 39.69
C GLY A 19 42.17 -102.78 38.60
N ARG A 20 40.87 -102.76 38.88
CA ARG A 20 39.92 -102.18 37.95
C ARG A 20 39.46 -100.83 38.49
N ALA A 21 39.54 -99.78 37.63
CA ALA A 21 39.07 -98.45 37.94
C ALA A 21 37.52 -98.44 38.08
N VAL A 22 37.01 -98.13 39.29
CA VAL A 22 35.60 -97.96 39.50
C VAL A 22 35.32 -96.49 39.28
N VAL A 23 34.63 -96.18 38.24
CA VAL A 23 34.12 -94.86 37.99
C VAL A 23 32.85 -94.76 38.79
N PRO A 24 32.75 -93.85 39.77
CA PRO A 24 31.50 -93.66 40.48
C PRO A 24 30.45 -93.15 39.52
N PRO A 25 29.16 -93.50 39.72
CA PRO A 25 28.10 -93.00 38.86
C PRO A 25 28.04 -91.46 38.96
N VAL A 26 28.17 -90.89 37.80
CA VAL A 26 27.99 -89.43 37.67
C VAL A 26 26.52 -89.15 37.96
N VAL A 27 26.23 -88.60 39.14
CA VAL A 27 24.94 -88.06 39.42
C VAL A 27 24.82 -86.76 38.60
N VAL A 28 24.17 -86.81 37.45
CA VAL A 28 23.82 -85.67 36.66
C VAL A 28 22.65 -84.96 37.37
N GLU A 29 22.95 -83.95 38.16
CA GLU A 29 21.90 -83.07 38.60
C GLU A 29 21.22 -82.47 37.35
N PRO A 30 19.88 -82.46 37.28
CA PRO A 30 19.19 -81.85 36.16
C PRO A 30 19.58 -80.38 36.10
N MET A 31 20.21 -79.93 35.01
CA MET A 31 20.48 -78.54 34.78
C MET A 31 19.18 -77.76 34.94
N ARG A 32 19.08 -77.01 36.02
CA ARG A 32 18.03 -75.99 36.13
C ARG A 32 18.25 -75.07 34.96
N ARG A 33 17.36 -75.13 33.97
CA ARG A 33 17.29 -74.10 32.92
C ARG A 33 17.20 -72.74 33.59
N TYR A 34 18.25 -71.95 33.45
CA TYR A 34 18.26 -70.58 33.90
C TYR A 34 17.18 -69.87 33.08
N ARG A 35 15.99 -69.71 33.64
CA ARG A 35 15.00 -68.83 33.05
C ARG A 35 15.55 -67.42 33.23
N GLN A 36 15.93 -66.81 32.12
CA GLN A 36 16.17 -65.37 32.12
C GLN A 36 14.94 -64.70 32.74
N PRO A 37 15.11 -63.76 33.71
CA PRO A 37 13.98 -63.03 34.25
C PRO A 37 13.23 -62.39 33.08
N GLU A 38 11.92 -62.60 33.04
CA GLU A 38 11.08 -61.95 32.05
C GLU A 38 11.31 -60.44 32.14
N PRO A 39 11.58 -59.74 31.05
CA PRO A 39 11.74 -58.31 31.08
C PRO A 39 10.44 -57.73 31.67
N PRO A 40 10.55 -56.73 32.56
CA PRO A 40 9.37 -56.13 33.18
C PRO A 40 8.39 -55.69 32.08
N PRO A 41 7.06 -55.84 32.31
CA PRO A 41 6.09 -55.47 31.29
C PRO A 41 6.29 -54.00 30.95
N ARG A 42 6.57 -53.72 29.69
CA ARG A 42 6.72 -52.36 29.19
C ARG A 42 5.40 -51.64 29.47
N SER A 43 5.39 -50.67 30.35
CA SER A 43 4.19 -49.91 30.64
C SER A 43 3.76 -49.24 29.33
N THR A 44 2.53 -49.50 28.88
CA THR A 44 1.95 -48.96 27.64
C THR A 44 2.05 -47.42 27.61
N GLY A 45 1.92 -46.78 28.80
CA GLY A 45 2.09 -45.33 28.94
C GLY A 45 3.50 -44.83 28.60
N ARG A 46 4.56 -45.59 28.94
CA ARG A 46 5.94 -45.22 28.60
C ARG A 46 6.24 -45.36 27.10
N PHE A 47 5.65 -46.36 26.47
CA PHE A 47 5.74 -46.54 25.01
C PHE A 47 5.03 -45.42 24.26
N ILE A 48 3.78 -45.06 24.69
CA ILE A 48 3.01 -43.96 24.12
C ILE A 48 3.75 -42.62 24.32
N ALA A 49 4.29 -42.36 25.50
CA ALA A 49 5.04 -41.12 25.77
C ALA A 49 6.31 -41.01 24.89
N THR A 50 7.03 -42.14 24.71
CA THR A 50 8.22 -42.15 23.83
C THR A 50 7.84 -41.98 22.36
N PHE A 51 6.76 -42.62 21.90
CA PHE A 51 6.24 -42.47 20.54
C PHE A 51 5.77 -41.00 20.28
N LEU A 52 5.01 -40.40 21.19
CA LEU A 52 4.60 -39.01 21.10
C LEU A 52 5.79 -38.05 21.12
N GLY A 53 6.80 -38.32 21.95
CA GLY A 53 8.05 -37.54 21.95
C GLY A 53 8.76 -37.57 20.60
N TRP A 54 8.94 -38.78 19.99
CA TRP A 54 9.53 -38.87 18.65
C TRP A 54 8.64 -38.29 17.56
N ALA A 55 7.33 -38.43 17.65
CA ALA A 55 6.40 -37.80 16.72
C ALA A 55 6.49 -36.27 16.81
N ALA A 56 6.59 -35.69 18.01
CA ALA A 56 6.79 -34.25 18.20
C ALA A 56 8.13 -33.76 17.64
N VAL A 57 9.21 -34.54 17.84
CA VAL A 57 10.52 -34.25 17.23
C VAL A 57 10.44 -34.31 15.70
N ALA A 58 9.79 -35.32 15.13
CA ALA A 58 9.61 -35.42 13.69
C ALA A 58 8.79 -34.22 13.12
N VAL A 59 7.73 -33.83 13.79
CA VAL A 59 6.94 -32.64 13.43
C VAL A 59 7.78 -31.37 13.50
N LEU A 60 8.58 -31.19 14.56
CA LEU A 60 9.50 -30.06 14.70
C LEU A 60 10.58 -30.04 13.60
N VAL A 61 11.16 -31.16 13.23
CA VAL A 61 12.16 -31.26 12.16
C VAL A 61 11.52 -30.92 10.82
N VAL A 62 10.33 -31.46 10.53
CA VAL A 62 9.59 -31.15 9.30
C VAL A 62 9.18 -29.69 9.26
N ALA A 63 8.66 -29.14 10.36
CA ALA A 63 8.28 -27.73 10.45
C ALA A 63 9.49 -26.81 10.30
N SER A 64 10.63 -27.14 10.92
CA SER A 64 11.88 -26.37 10.79
C SER A 64 12.46 -26.46 9.38
N GLY A 65 12.40 -27.65 8.74
CA GLY A 65 12.81 -27.83 7.35
C GLY A 65 11.95 -27.06 6.37
N LEU A 66 10.62 -27.06 6.56
CA LEU A 66 9.69 -26.26 5.76
C LEU A 66 9.88 -24.76 5.99
N ALA A 67 10.05 -24.33 7.24
CA ALA A 67 10.30 -22.92 7.58
C ALA A 67 11.65 -22.44 7.01
N GLY A 68 12.71 -23.25 7.13
CA GLY A 68 14.02 -22.96 6.56
C GLY A 68 14.00 -22.95 5.04
N GLY A 69 13.30 -23.90 4.41
CA GLY A 69 13.12 -23.95 2.96
C GLY A 69 12.35 -22.75 2.42
N LEU A 70 11.26 -22.36 3.07
CA LEU A 70 10.49 -21.16 2.75
C LEU A 70 11.31 -19.89 2.95
N TYR A 71 12.09 -19.81 4.03
CA TYR A 71 12.98 -18.66 4.28
C TYR A 71 14.06 -18.53 3.21
N LEU A 72 14.75 -19.62 2.86
CA LEU A 72 15.79 -19.61 1.82
C LEU A 72 15.21 -19.30 0.45
N TYR A 73 14.08 -19.90 0.10
CA TYR A 73 13.37 -19.62 -1.14
C TYR A 73 12.93 -18.15 -1.21
N GLY A 74 12.35 -17.62 -0.13
CA GLY A 74 11.96 -16.23 -0.03
C GLY A 74 13.15 -15.28 -0.16
N HIS A 75 14.26 -15.58 0.54
CA HIS A 75 15.47 -14.77 0.48
C HIS A 75 16.09 -14.73 -0.93
N GLN A 76 16.22 -15.87 -1.60
CA GLN A 76 16.72 -15.95 -2.97
C GLN A 76 15.81 -15.17 -3.96
N THR A 77 14.51 -15.27 -3.76
CA THR A 77 13.52 -14.59 -4.58
C THR A 77 13.60 -13.06 -4.42
N LEU A 78 13.77 -12.58 -3.19
CA LEU A 78 13.91 -11.15 -2.91
C LEU A 78 15.22 -10.57 -3.45
N GLN A 79 16.30 -11.33 -3.39
CA GLN A 79 17.55 -10.92 -4.03
C GLN A 79 17.40 -10.74 -5.55
N ALA A 80 16.51 -11.49 -6.17
CA ALA A 80 16.28 -11.41 -7.61
C ALA A 80 15.58 -10.12 -8.08
N ILE A 81 14.85 -9.43 -7.19
CA ILE A 81 14.23 -8.12 -7.46
C ILE A 81 14.98 -6.96 -6.80
N SER A 82 16.06 -7.26 -6.06
CA SER A 82 16.89 -6.20 -5.53
C SER A 82 17.53 -5.41 -6.68
N ALA A 83 17.90 -4.18 -6.40
CA ALA A 83 18.55 -3.33 -7.38
C ALA A 83 19.77 -4.02 -8.02
N HIS A 84 19.67 -4.31 -9.30
CA HIS A 84 20.75 -4.91 -10.09
C HIS A 84 21.26 -3.95 -11.16
N SER A 85 20.42 -3.05 -11.67
CA SER A 85 20.84 -2.01 -12.60
C SER A 85 21.74 -0.98 -11.93
N VAL A 86 22.66 -0.40 -12.72
CA VAL A 86 23.57 0.66 -12.24
C VAL A 86 22.77 1.87 -11.76
N GLN A 87 21.65 2.16 -12.42
CA GLN A 87 20.80 3.33 -12.18
C GLN A 87 20.11 3.24 -10.82
N VAL A 88 19.48 2.10 -10.51
CA VAL A 88 18.81 1.92 -9.20
C VAL A 88 19.84 1.78 -8.08
N LYS A 89 20.97 1.10 -8.32
CA LYS A 89 22.06 1.02 -7.34
C LYS A 89 22.65 2.40 -7.00
N LYS A 90 22.72 3.30 -7.96
CA LYS A 90 23.20 4.67 -7.74
C LYS A 90 22.21 5.44 -6.87
N ALA A 91 20.93 5.41 -7.21
CA ALA A 91 19.85 6.04 -6.44
C ALA A 91 19.68 5.48 -5.01
N GLN A 92 20.08 4.22 -4.75
CA GLN A 92 20.00 3.63 -3.41
C GLN A 92 20.81 4.38 -2.33
N LYS A 93 21.83 5.16 -2.72
CA LYS A 93 22.67 5.91 -1.80
C LYS A 93 21.92 7.09 -1.20
N ASP A 94 20.96 7.61 -1.94
CA ASP A 94 20.19 8.80 -1.60
C ASP A 94 18.87 8.44 -0.89
N LEU A 95 18.52 7.15 -0.83
CA LEU A 95 17.34 6.66 -0.12
C LEU A 95 17.52 6.72 1.40
N HIS A 96 16.46 7.11 2.08
CA HIS A 96 16.44 7.25 3.54
C HIS A 96 16.12 5.92 4.24
N PRO A 97 16.87 5.52 5.29
CA PRO A 97 16.63 4.28 6.01
C PRO A 97 15.37 4.38 6.86
N ILE A 98 14.68 3.24 7.03
CA ILE A 98 13.61 3.08 8.03
C ILE A 98 14.13 2.23 9.18
N ALA A 99 13.79 2.62 10.41
CA ALA A 99 14.27 1.90 11.61
C ALA A 99 13.49 0.60 11.85
N SER A 100 12.21 0.52 11.43
CA SER A 100 11.36 -0.66 11.62
C SER A 100 10.25 -0.71 10.57
N PRO A 101 9.85 -1.91 10.10
CA PRO A 101 8.69 -2.09 9.21
C PRO A 101 7.34 -1.68 9.83
N SER A 102 7.30 -1.36 11.12
CA SER A 102 6.13 -0.81 11.80
C SER A 102 6.01 0.71 11.69
N GLN A 103 7.01 1.36 11.11
CA GLN A 103 7.02 2.80 10.85
C GLN A 103 6.43 3.12 9.48
N PRO A 104 5.92 4.35 9.29
CA PRO A 104 5.53 4.82 7.98
C PRO A 104 6.70 4.79 7.00
N ALA A 105 6.44 4.33 5.78
CA ALA A 105 7.43 4.30 4.72
C ALA A 105 6.87 4.86 3.42
N THR A 106 7.71 5.61 2.70
CA THR A 106 7.39 6.21 1.41
C THR A 106 8.19 5.51 0.32
N ALA A 107 7.50 5.01 -0.70
CA ALA A 107 8.08 4.43 -1.89
C ALA A 107 7.84 5.34 -3.11
N LEU A 108 8.89 5.58 -3.90
CA LEU A 108 8.77 6.20 -5.22
C LEU A 108 8.61 5.09 -6.26
N ILE A 109 7.49 5.10 -6.98
CA ILE A 109 7.23 4.18 -8.10
C ILE A 109 7.48 4.91 -9.40
N ILE A 110 8.37 4.35 -10.23
CA ILE A 110 8.69 4.83 -11.57
C ILE A 110 8.32 3.75 -12.59
N GLY A 111 7.30 4.04 -13.39
CA GLY A 111 6.95 3.22 -14.55
C GLY A 111 7.60 3.78 -15.81
N TYR A 112 8.36 2.98 -16.54
CA TYR A 112 9.08 3.44 -17.72
C TYR A 112 8.91 2.54 -18.94
N ASP A 113 9.02 3.13 -20.13
CA ASP A 113 8.96 2.44 -21.40
C ASP A 113 10.36 1.94 -21.81
N ALA A 114 10.68 0.69 -21.50
CA ALA A 114 11.82 0.03 -22.12
C ALA A 114 11.37 -0.48 -23.50
N ARG A 115 11.77 0.19 -24.57
CA ARG A 115 11.44 -0.24 -25.94
C ARG A 115 12.15 -1.56 -26.23
N ALA A 116 11.37 -2.59 -26.56
CA ALA A 116 11.86 -3.88 -26.98
C ALA A 116 12.66 -3.74 -28.28
N GLY A 117 13.90 -4.18 -28.27
CA GLY A 117 14.82 -4.17 -29.42
C GLY A 117 16.27 -3.93 -29.07
N SER A 118 16.55 -3.52 -27.85
CA SER A 118 17.90 -3.45 -27.31
C SER A 118 18.07 -4.55 -26.26
N GLU A 119 18.63 -5.67 -26.66
CA GLU A 119 19.19 -6.71 -25.77
C GLU A 119 20.39 -6.18 -24.95
N GLY A 120 20.31 -5.04 -24.47
CA GLY A 120 21.21 -4.32 -23.62
C GLY A 120 20.48 -3.05 -23.30
N PHE A 121 19.59 -3.10 -22.31
CA PHE A 121 19.04 -1.96 -21.59
C PHE A 121 19.30 -0.58 -22.25
N GLY A 122 18.90 -0.45 -23.52
CA GLY A 122 18.93 0.81 -24.24
C GLY A 122 17.85 1.72 -23.70
N LEU A 123 18.08 2.22 -22.48
CA LEU A 123 17.27 3.24 -21.82
C LEU A 123 17.41 4.61 -22.49
N ALA A 124 18.29 4.71 -23.51
CA ALA A 124 18.47 5.90 -24.32
C ALA A 124 17.16 6.29 -24.99
N GLY A 125 16.58 7.41 -24.55
CA GLY A 125 15.31 7.93 -25.03
C GLY A 125 14.05 7.34 -24.38
N SER A 126 14.16 6.45 -23.39
CA SER A 126 13.02 6.08 -22.54
C SER A 126 12.60 7.25 -21.66
N ARG A 127 11.32 7.31 -21.32
CA ARG A 127 10.75 8.31 -20.42
C ARG A 127 9.99 7.60 -19.30
N SER A 128 9.96 8.22 -18.13
CA SER A 128 9.05 7.76 -17.09
C SER A 128 7.62 8.19 -17.44
N ASP A 129 6.74 7.21 -17.65
CA ASP A 129 5.32 7.47 -17.91
C ASP A 129 4.51 7.54 -16.60
N THR A 130 5.09 7.07 -15.50
CA THR A 130 4.49 7.10 -14.14
C THR A 130 5.54 7.59 -13.15
N VAL A 131 5.19 8.63 -12.39
CA VAL A 131 5.94 9.11 -11.22
C VAL A 131 4.93 9.25 -10.09
N MET A 132 5.03 8.37 -9.10
CA MET A 132 4.05 8.26 -8.02
C MET A 132 4.74 7.94 -6.70
N LEU A 133 4.40 8.68 -5.65
CA LEU A 133 4.73 8.31 -4.28
C LEU A 133 3.61 7.45 -3.70
N VAL A 134 3.98 6.40 -2.99
CA VAL A 134 3.07 5.56 -2.20
C VAL A 134 3.59 5.51 -0.78
N ARG A 135 2.75 5.90 0.17
CA ARG A 135 3.06 5.90 1.60
C ARG A 135 2.20 4.86 2.30
N ALA A 136 2.86 3.92 2.93
CA ALA A 136 2.25 2.97 3.84
C ALA A 136 2.48 3.43 5.28
N ASP A 137 1.41 3.65 6.03
CA ASP A 137 1.48 4.07 7.43
C ASP A 137 0.79 3.03 8.33
N PRO A 138 1.56 2.09 8.90
CA PRO A 138 1.02 1.08 9.81
C PRO A 138 0.47 1.68 11.12
N THR A 139 0.99 2.84 11.55
CA THR A 139 0.59 3.49 12.81
C THR A 139 -0.85 4.01 12.73
N ASN A 140 -1.20 4.63 11.59
CA ASN A 140 -2.53 5.18 11.33
C ASN A 140 -3.41 4.23 10.51
N ASN A 141 -2.89 3.05 10.14
CA ASN A 141 -3.54 2.09 9.26
C ASN A 141 -4.03 2.75 7.96
N THR A 142 -3.15 3.53 7.30
CA THR A 142 -3.47 4.24 6.06
C THR A 142 -2.52 3.88 4.93
N LEU A 143 -3.03 3.95 3.71
CA LEU A 143 -2.27 3.86 2.48
C LEU A 143 -2.60 5.08 1.62
N SER A 144 -1.60 5.90 1.34
CA SER A 144 -1.74 7.11 0.54
C SER A 144 -0.95 7.00 -0.75
N MET A 145 -1.50 7.55 -1.84
CA MET A 145 -0.83 7.70 -3.12
C MET A 145 -0.78 9.18 -3.50
N LEU A 146 0.34 9.65 -4.01
CA LEU A 146 0.49 10.98 -4.61
C LEU A 146 1.11 10.84 -5.98
N SER A 147 0.37 11.19 -7.01
CA SER A 147 0.80 11.07 -8.40
C SER A 147 1.04 12.43 -9.03
N PHE A 148 2.12 12.51 -9.81
CA PHE A 148 2.48 13.72 -10.56
C PHE A 148 2.13 13.54 -12.03
N PRO A 149 1.44 14.52 -12.66
CA PRO A 149 1.31 14.53 -14.12
C PRO A 149 2.70 14.54 -14.76
N ARG A 150 2.95 13.66 -15.72
CA ARG A 150 4.29 13.54 -16.33
C ARG A 150 4.74 14.81 -17.08
N ASP A 151 3.76 15.61 -17.53
CA ASP A 151 3.99 16.85 -18.27
C ASP A 151 4.04 18.08 -17.33
N LEU A 152 4.09 17.86 -16.00
CA LEU A 152 4.29 18.91 -15.00
C LEU A 152 5.71 19.47 -15.11
N VAL A 153 5.85 20.76 -15.37
CA VAL A 153 7.13 21.46 -15.47
C VAL A 153 7.64 21.79 -14.08
N VAL A 154 8.83 21.30 -13.77
CA VAL A 154 9.49 21.45 -12.47
C VAL A 154 11.00 21.66 -12.65
N PRO A 155 11.71 22.23 -11.67
CA PRO A 155 13.17 22.18 -11.61
C PRO A 155 13.65 20.72 -11.53
N ILE A 156 14.59 20.32 -12.39
CA ILE A 156 15.15 18.97 -12.47
C ILE A 156 16.49 18.96 -11.73
N TYR A 157 16.60 18.10 -10.75
CA TYR A 157 17.79 17.92 -9.93
C TYR A 157 18.53 16.63 -10.29
N CYS A 158 19.86 16.65 -10.15
CA CYS A 158 20.70 15.54 -10.58
C CYS A 158 21.90 15.36 -9.64
N ASN A 159 22.23 14.09 -9.36
CA ASN A 159 23.44 13.68 -8.62
C ASN A 159 23.53 14.28 -7.19
N GLY A 160 22.41 14.36 -6.49
CA GLY A 160 22.35 14.91 -5.13
C GLY A 160 22.71 16.41 -5.02
N SER A 161 22.56 17.17 -6.12
CA SER A 161 22.84 18.61 -6.13
C SER A 161 21.61 19.41 -5.72
N ASP A 162 21.80 20.40 -4.84
CA ASP A 162 20.77 21.37 -4.47
C ASP A 162 20.52 22.45 -5.53
N VAL A 163 21.30 22.44 -6.62
CA VAL A 163 21.13 23.37 -7.74
C VAL A 163 20.47 22.61 -8.92
N PRO A 164 19.33 23.08 -9.40
CA PRO A 164 18.64 22.42 -10.51
C PRO A 164 19.48 22.53 -11.79
N ARG A 165 19.57 21.43 -12.52
CA ARG A 165 20.27 21.37 -13.81
C ARG A 165 19.52 22.11 -14.90
N THR A 166 18.20 22.01 -14.89
CA THR A 166 17.27 22.64 -15.87
C THR A 166 15.88 22.71 -15.29
N THR A 167 14.98 23.38 -15.98
CA THR A 167 13.54 23.32 -15.73
C THR A 167 12.88 22.65 -16.91
N ASP A 168 12.16 21.55 -16.71
CA ASP A 168 11.53 20.76 -17.75
C ASP A 168 10.41 19.90 -17.14
N ARG A 169 9.70 19.12 -17.96
CA ARG A 169 8.68 18.18 -17.49
C ARG A 169 9.29 17.16 -16.53
N ILE A 170 8.55 16.81 -15.48
CA ILE A 170 9.02 15.88 -14.44
C ILE A 170 9.49 14.53 -15.02
N ASN A 171 8.87 14.07 -16.13
CA ASN A 171 9.27 12.82 -16.78
C ASN A 171 10.64 12.91 -17.47
N SER A 172 11.15 14.12 -17.72
CA SER A 172 12.49 14.32 -18.28
C SER A 172 13.60 14.09 -17.24
N ALA A 173 13.30 14.12 -15.95
CA ALA A 173 14.26 13.77 -14.91
C ALA A 173 14.87 12.37 -15.11
N TRP A 174 14.08 11.44 -15.65
CA TRP A 174 14.51 10.09 -16.04
C TRP A 174 15.57 10.07 -17.13
N SER A 175 15.60 11.05 -18.03
CA SER A 175 16.51 11.09 -19.18
C SER A 175 17.59 12.18 -19.10
N THR A 176 17.40 13.22 -18.30
CA THR A 176 18.25 14.41 -18.27
C THR A 176 19.53 14.25 -17.47
N CYS A 177 19.49 13.46 -16.42
CA CYS A 177 20.56 13.38 -15.41
C CYS A 177 21.67 12.35 -15.69
N GLY A 178 21.85 11.86 -16.92
CA GLY A 178 22.90 10.90 -17.23
C GLY A 178 23.12 10.66 -18.72
N ALA A 179 24.34 10.27 -19.10
CA ALA A 179 24.62 9.80 -20.45
C ALA A 179 24.00 8.41 -20.62
N GLY A 180 23.06 8.26 -21.56
CA GLY A 180 22.48 6.97 -21.93
C GLY A 180 21.02 6.72 -21.50
N GLY A 181 20.36 7.65 -20.82
CA GLY A 181 18.95 7.52 -20.41
C GLY A 181 18.74 6.61 -19.19
N GLY A 182 17.56 6.68 -18.60
CA GLY A 182 17.15 5.82 -17.48
C GLY A 182 17.80 6.17 -16.16
N ASN A 183 17.64 7.41 -15.69
CA ASN A 183 18.25 7.85 -14.43
C ASN A 183 17.23 7.89 -13.29
N ALA A 184 17.18 6.79 -12.54
CA ALA A 184 16.33 6.68 -11.35
C ALA A 184 16.72 7.68 -10.25
N GLU A 185 18.04 7.98 -10.09
CA GLU A 185 18.56 8.96 -9.16
C GLU A 185 18.04 10.37 -9.46
N GLY A 186 18.11 10.84 -10.72
CA GLY A 186 17.60 12.17 -11.06
C GLY A 186 16.08 12.31 -10.89
N THR A 187 15.32 11.22 -11.08
CA THR A 187 13.89 11.25 -10.76
C THR A 187 13.66 11.30 -9.24
N LEU A 188 14.45 10.56 -8.45
CA LEU A 188 14.41 10.57 -6.98
C LEU A 188 14.75 11.97 -6.46
N ASP A 189 15.91 12.53 -6.84
CA ASP A 189 16.35 13.88 -6.46
C ASP A 189 15.28 14.93 -6.75
N THR A 190 14.72 14.87 -7.96
CA THR A 190 13.69 15.82 -8.39
C THR A 190 12.42 15.70 -7.54
N VAL A 191 11.96 14.49 -7.24
CA VAL A 191 10.75 14.28 -6.42
C VAL A 191 11.00 14.67 -4.97
N GLU A 192 12.16 14.38 -4.38
CA GLU A 192 12.50 14.77 -3.01
C GLU A 192 12.59 16.29 -2.88
N HIS A 193 13.22 16.99 -3.82
CA HIS A 193 13.25 18.45 -3.82
C HIS A 193 11.87 19.07 -4.03
N LEU A 194 11.06 18.49 -4.91
CA LEU A 194 9.71 18.97 -5.18
C LEU A 194 8.76 18.84 -3.99
N THR A 195 8.91 17.77 -3.23
CA THR A 195 7.99 17.42 -2.14
C THR A 195 8.52 17.72 -0.74
N GLY A 196 9.83 17.82 -0.60
CA GLY A 196 10.51 17.87 0.71
C GLY A 196 10.40 16.56 1.50
N LEU A 197 9.98 15.45 0.90
CA LEU A 197 9.75 14.18 1.58
C LEU A 197 10.92 13.23 1.38
N PRO A 198 11.38 12.54 2.44
CA PRO A 198 12.33 11.45 2.31
C PRO A 198 11.67 10.24 1.64
N VAL A 199 12.39 9.61 0.73
CA VAL A 199 11.98 8.37 0.06
C VAL A 199 12.77 7.19 0.64
N ASN A 200 12.06 6.15 1.07
CA ASN A 200 12.67 4.97 1.71
C ASN A 200 12.90 3.82 0.71
N TYR A 201 12.02 3.71 -0.27
CA TYR A 201 12.08 2.68 -1.31
C TYR A 201 11.93 3.29 -2.70
N LEU A 202 12.71 2.79 -3.63
CA LEU A 202 12.58 3.09 -5.05
C LEU A 202 12.14 1.83 -5.78
N ILE A 203 11.00 1.89 -6.47
CA ILE A 203 10.46 0.77 -7.23
C ILE A 203 10.40 1.18 -8.70
N THR A 204 11.15 0.49 -9.54
CA THR A 204 11.10 0.69 -10.99
C THR A 204 10.41 -0.49 -11.65
N VAL A 205 9.53 -0.20 -12.61
CA VAL A 205 8.71 -1.20 -13.30
C VAL A 205 8.72 -0.91 -14.80
N ASP A 206 9.17 -1.86 -15.60
CA ASP A 206 9.00 -1.81 -17.05
C ASP A 206 7.65 -2.40 -17.50
N PHE A 207 7.28 -2.18 -18.74
CA PHE A 207 6.02 -2.68 -19.28
C PHE A 207 5.92 -4.21 -19.31
N HIS A 208 7.04 -4.91 -19.47
CA HIS A 208 7.05 -6.36 -19.47
C HIS A 208 6.74 -6.90 -18.06
N GLY A 209 7.39 -6.36 -17.03
CA GLY A 209 7.12 -6.70 -15.64
C GLY A 209 5.71 -6.37 -15.19
N PHE A 210 5.18 -5.24 -15.64
CA PHE A 210 3.79 -4.88 -15.38
C PHE A 210 2.83 -5.96 -15.92
N LYS A 211 3.01 -6.37 -17.20
CA LYS A 211 2.18 -7.41 -17.82
C LYS A 211 2.33 -8.76 -17.11
N LEU A 212 3.56 -9.14 -16.77
CA LEU A 212 3.83 -10.37 -16.04
C LEU A 212 3.15 -10.38 -14.68
N LEU A 213 3.23 -9.28 -13.93
CA LEU A 213 2.56 -9.15 -12.62
C LEU A 213 1.07 -9.41 -12.74
N VAL A 214 0.39 -8.69 -13.63
CA VAL A 214 -1.05 -8.83 -13.83
C VAL A 214 -1.43 -10.24 -14.26
N ASN A 215 -0.69 -10.85 -15.19
CA ASN A 215 -0.96 -12.21 -15.66
C ASN A 215 -0.71 -13.26 -14.56
N LYS A 216 0.30 -13.10 -13.71
CA LYS A 216 0.53 -13.97 -12.55
C LYS A 216 -0.56 -13.89 -11.49
N LEU A 217 -1.20 -12.74 -11.39
CA LEU A 217 -2.38 -12.54 -10.57
C LEU A 217 -3.67 -13.05 -11.24
N HIS A 218 -3.57 -13.69 -12.41
CA HIS A 218 -4.73 -14.13 -13.23
C HIS A 218 -5.66 -12.98 -13.59
N GLY A 219 -5.10 -11.80 -13.84
CA GLY A 219 -5.82 -10.57 -14.17
C GLY A 219 -6.30 -9.78 -12.96
N VAL A 220 -6.64 -8.52 -13.20
CA VAL A 220 -7.22 -7.59 -12.23
C VAL A 220 -8.62 -7.19 -12.67
N TYR A 221 -9.53 -6.98 -11.72
CA TYR A 221 -10.87 -6.49 -12.00
C TYR A 221 -10.91 -4.96 -11.88
N ILE A 222 -11.33 -4.29 -12.94
CA ILE A 222 -11.36 -2.82 -13.01
C ILE A 222 -12.70 -2.37 -13.59
N GLN A 223 -13.25 -1.28 -13.05
CA GLN A 223 -14.34 -0.55 -13.66
C GLN A 223 -13.79 0.31 -14.80
N VAL A 224 -14.00 -0.12 -16.03
CA VAL A 224 -13.62 0.63 -17.23
C VAL A 224 -14.75 1.64 -17.51
N ASP A 225 -14.46 2.92 -17.29
CA ASP A 225 -15.45 4.00 -17.29
C ASP A 225 -16.05 4.33 -18.66
N ARG A 226 -15.34 4.00 -19.75
CA ARG A 226 -15.77 4.21 -21.14
C ARG A 226 -15.05 3.26 -22.08
N ARG A 227 -15.42 3.23 -23.36
CA ARG A 227 -14.62 2.52 -24.37
C ARG A 227 -13.32 3.28 -24.65
N TYR A 228 -12.21 2.58 -24.52
CA TYR A 228 -10.88 3.04 -24.93
C TYR A 228 -10.52 2.42 -26.27
N LEU A 229 -10.61 3.21 -27.32
CA LEU A 229 -10.38 2.75 -28.70
C LEU A 229 -9.22 3.50 -29.34
N ASN A 230 -8.23 2.77 -29.83
CA ASN A 230 -7.20 3.26 -30.72
C ASN A 230 -6.92 2.24 -31.82
N THR A 231 -7.40 2.51 -33.02
CA THR A 231 -7.21 1.64 -34.19
C THR A 231 -5.94 1.95 -34.96
N ARG A 232 -5.29 3.08 -34.72
CA ARG A 232 -4.10 3.58 -35.45
C ARG A 232 -2.79 3.14 -34.75
N GLY A 233 -2.69 1.88 -34.31
CA GLY A 233 -1.47 1.31 -33.76
C GLY A 233 -0.56 0.70 -34.83
N GLY A 234 0.74 0.56 -34.53
CA GLY A 234 1.69 -0.12 -35.39
C GLY A 234 3.14 0.03 -34.96
N PRO A 235 4.11 -0.59 -35.69
CA PRO A 235 5.53 -0.47 -35.37
C PRO A 235 5.97 1.00 -35.34
N GLY A 236 6.50 1.48 -34.21
CA GLY A 236 6.89 2.87 -33.99
C GLY A 236 5.76 3.82 -33.62
N GLY A 237 4.51 3.35 -33.53
CA GLY A 237 3.33 4.10 -33.11
C GLY A 237 2.77 3.67 -31.74
N PHE A 238 1.54 4.14 -31.45
CA PHE A 238 0.82 3.77 -30.24
C PHE A 238 0.27 2.35 -30.34
N ALA A 239 0.04 1.68 -29.19
CA ALA A 239 -0.60 0.38 -29.16
C ALA A 239 -2.01 0.43 -29.77
N LYS A 240 -2.43 -0.67 -30.41
CA LYS A 240 -3.84 -0.87 -30.72
C LYS A 240 -4.56 -1.16 -29.40
N ILE A 241 -5.59 -0.38 -29.10
CA ILE A 241 -6.35 -0.48 -27.86
C ILE A 241 -7.82 -0.62 -28.22
N ASP A 242 -8.49 -1.59 -27.63
CA ASP A 242 -9.93 -1.75 -27.70
C ASP A 242 -10.45 -2.35 -26.38
N LEU A 243 -10.69 -1.48 -25.41
CA LEU A 243 -11.27 -1.84 -24.12
C LEU A 243 -12.68 -1.32 -24.03
N GLU A 244 -13.61 -2.23 -23.84
CA GLU A 244 -15.03 -1.91 -23.70
C GLU A 244 -15.38 -1.50 -22.25
N PRO A 245 -16.45 -0.70 -22.05
CA PRO A 245 -16.85 -0.23 -20.73
C PRO A 245 -17.44 -1.32 -19.84
N GLY A 246 -17.38 -1.12 -18.51
CA GLY A 246 -17.96 -1.96 -17.47
C GLY A 246 -16.93 -2.63 -16.56
N TYR A 247 -17.42 -3.26 -15.49
CA TYR A 247 -16.57 -3.93 -14.50
C TYR A 247 -16.11 -5.29 -15.02
N GLN A 248 -14.87 -5.39 -15.39
CA GLN A 248 -14.33 -6.56 -16.08
C GLN A 248 -12.92 -6.91 -15.63
N LYS A 249 -12.53 -8.17 -15.91
CA LYS A 249 -11.18 -8.65 -15.65
C LYS A 249 -10.26 -8.30 -16.81
N LEU A 250 -9.21 -7.54 -16.54
CA LEU A 250 -8.17 -7.20 -17.49
C LEU A 250 -6.96 -8.12 -17.32
N ASP A 251 -6.45 -8.65 -18.41
CA ASP A 251 -5.13 -9.30 -18.45
C ASP A 251 -3.99 -8.27 -18.48
N GLY A 252 -2.74 -8.73 -18.57
CA GLY A 252 -1.58 -7.85 -18.53
C GLY A 252 -1.50 -6.85 -19.67
N GLU A 253 -1.91 -7.22 -20.88
CA GLU A 253 -1.92 -6.32 -22.02
C GLU A 253 -3.03 -5.27 -21.88
N GLN A 254 -4.25 -5.73 -21.60
CA GLN A 254 -5.41 -4.86 -21.42
C GLN A 254 -5.23 -3.88 -20.24
N ALA A 255 -4.63 -4.34 -19.15
CA ALA A 255 -4.33 -3.48 -18.00
C ALA A 255 -3.27 -2.43 -18.35
N LEU A 256 -2.24 -2.79 -19.13
CA LEU A 256 -1.24 -1.85 -19.61
C LEU A 256 -1.86 -0.81 -20.54
N ASP A 257 -2.73 -1.23 -21.45
CA ASP A 257 -3.48 -0.35 -22.33
C ASP A 257 -4.34 0.64 -21.54
N TYR A 258 -5.04 0.18 -20.51
CA TYR A 258 -5.86 1.01 -19.63
C TYR A 258 -5.06 2.11 -18.92
N VAL A 259 -3.90 1.77 -18.32
CA VAL A 259 -3.09 2.74 -17.57
C VAL A 259 -2.27 3.67 -18.45
N ARG A 260 -2.13 3.37 -19.76
CA ARG A 260 -1.34 4.17 -20.71
C ARG A 260 -2.15 5.03 -21.67
N TYR A 261 -3.44 4.76 -21.84
CA TYR A 261 -4.27 5.44 -22.82
C TYR A 261 -4.23 6.96 -22.67
N ARG A 262 -4.08 7.70 -23.77
CA ARG A 262 -3.96 9.17 -23.81
C ARG A 262 -4.52 9.84 -25.07
N HIS A 263 -5.25 9.09 -25.93
CA HIS A 263 -5.63 9.63 -27.24
C HIS A 263 -6.71 10.70 -27.21
N THR A 264 -7.65 10.59 -26.27
CA THR A 264 -8.83 11.46 -26.20
C THR A 264 -8.98 12.16 -24.86
N ASP A 265 -8.01 11.98 -23.95
CA ASP A 265 -8.03 12.59 -22.63
C ASP A 265 -6.66 13.13 -22.20
N SER A 266 -6.64 13.86 -21.11
CA SER A 266 -5.42 14.47 -20.56
C SER A 266 -4.63 13.51 -19.68
N ASP A 267 -3.40 13.92 -19.36
CA ASP A 267 -2.53 13.21 -18.44
C ASP A 267 -3.12 13.02 -17.03
N ILE A 268 -3.99 13.93 -16.62
CA ILE A 268 -4.69 13.87 -15.32
C ILE A 268 -5.58 12.63 -15.23
N TYR A 269 -6.34 12.31 -16.29
CA TYR A 269 -7.17 11.09 -16.35
C TYR A 269 -6.32 9.82 -16.39
N ARG A 270 -5.18 9.86 -17.06
CA ARG A 270 -4.24 8.73 -17.04
C ARG A 270 -3.72 8.47 -15.63
N THR A 271 -3.32 9.51 -14.91
CA THR A 271 -2.88 9.43 -13.51
C THR A 271 -3.97 8.82 -12.61
N ALA A 272 -5.24 9.22 -12.78
CA ALA A 272 -6.35 8.63 -12.05
C ALA A 272 -6.52 7.12 -12.35
N ARG A 273 -6.39 6.71 -13.63
CA ARG A 273 -6.43 5.28 -13.98
C ARG A 273 -5.28 4.48 -13.36
N GLN A 274 -4.10 5.06 -13.26
CA GLN A 274 -2.96 4.43 -12.58
C GLN A 274 -3.23 4.22 -11.09
N GLN A 275 -3.84 5.19 -10.42
CA GLN A 275 -4.23 5.05 -9.01
C GLN A 275 -5.33 3.99 -8.83
N LEU A 276 -6.36 3.98 -9.68
CA LEU A 276 -7.41 2.95 -9.68
C LEU A 276 -6.84 1.56 -9.96
N PHE A 277 -5.83 1.46 -10.81
CA PHE A 277 -5.15 0.19 -11.06
C PHE A 277 -4.42 -0.32 -9.79
N ILE A 278 -3.71 0.55 -9.06
CA ILE A 278 -3.06 0.16 -7.79
C ILE A 278 -4.09 -0.30 -6.76
N GLU A 279 -5.24 0.38 -6.68
CA GLU A 279 -6.36 -0.05 -5.83
C GLU A 279 -6.89 -1.43 -6.24
N ALA A 280 -7.15 -1.65 -7.53
CA ALA A 280 -7.58 -2.94 -8.06
C ALA A 280 -6.54 -4.05 -7.84
N LEU A 281 -5.26 -3.72 -7.94
CA LEU A 281 -4.15 -4.62 -7.65
C LEU A 281 -4.15 -5.03 -6.17
N LYS A 282 -4.29 -4.07 -5.24
CA LYS A 282 -4.44 -4.31 -3.80
C LYS A 282 -5.63 -5.24 -3.52
N ASP A 283 -6.79 -4.97 -4.10
CA ASP A 283 -7.99 -5.77 -3.93
C ASP A 283 -7.84 -7.18 -4.50
N ARG A 284 -7.10 -7.32 -5.59
CA ARG A 284 -6.78 -8.61 -6.18
C ARG A 284 -5.90 -9.45 -5.26
N PHE A 285 -4.88 -8.85 -4.65
CA PHE A 285 -4.05 -9.51 -3.64
C PHE A 285 -4.89 -9.92 -2.42
N ALA A 286 -5.69 -9.01 -1.88
CA ALA A 286 -6.54 -9.28 -0.71
C ALA A 286 -7.62 -10.34 -0.96
N SER A 287 -8.06 -10.54 -2.19
CA SER A 287 -9.19 -11.43 -2.52
C SER A 287 -8.82 -12.81 -3.02
N GLY A 288 -7.59 -13.05 -3.44
CA GLY A 288 -7.27 -14.28 -4.17
C GLY A 288 -5.91 -14.89 -3.90
N PHE A 289 -5.07 -14.25 -3.07
CA PHE A 289 -3.72 -14.73 -2.81
C PHE A 289 -3.43 -14.82 -1.31
N SER A 290 -2.76 -15.89 -0.93
CA SER A 290 -2.14 -16.01 0.39
C SER A 290 -0.82 -15.24 0.40
N LEU A 291 -0.47 -14.64 1.53
CA LEU A 291 0.83 -13.98 1.73
C LEU A 291 2.01 -14.91 1.41
N THR A 292 1.81 -16.24 1.53
CA THR A 292 2.81 -17.25 1.19
C THR A 292 3.10 -17.37 -0.31
N GLN A 293 2.24 -16.87 -1.18
CA GLN A 293 2.41 -16.89 -2.64
C GLN A 293 3.19 -15.68 -3.16
N ILE A 294 3.34 -14.63 -2.35
CA ILE A 294 4.06 -13.39 -2.71
C ILE A 294 5.47 -13.69 -3.24
N PRO A 295 6.30 -14.52 -2.60
CA PRO A 295 7.65 -14.81 -3.10
C PRO A 295 7.65 -15.40 -4.51
N ALA A 296 6.72 -16.32 -4.82
CA ALA A 296 6.62 -16.94 -6.13
C ALA A 296 6.25 -15.95 -7.24
N ILE A 297 5.32 -15.02 -6.92
CA ILE A 297 4.92 -13.95 -7.84
C ILE A 297 6.11 -13.04 -8.12
N ILE A 298 6.77 -12.57 -7.06
CA ILE A 298 7.94 -11.69 -7.14
C ILE A 298 9.08 -12.33 -7.95
N GLY A 299 9.40 -13.60 -7.67
CA GLY A 299 10.50 -14.31 -8.36
C GLY A 299 10.31 -14.45 -9.86
N SER A 300 9.08 -14.40 -10.35
CA SER A 300 8.79 -14.44 -11.78
C SER A 300 9.07 -13.11 -12.50
N MET A 301 9.31 -12.02 -11.77
CA MET A 301 9.44 -10.65 -12.29
C MET A 301 10.86 -10.10 -12.17
N LYS A 302 11.84 -10.94 -11.84
CA LYS A 302 13.22 -10.59 -11.46
C LYS A 302 14.01 -9.71 -12.43
N HIS A 303 13.58 -9.57 -13.69
CA HIS A 303 14.27 -8.77 -14.71
C HIS A 303 13.53 -7.49 -15.08
N SER A 304 12.35 -7.29 -14.52
CA SER A 304 11.42 -6.24 -14.98
C SER A 304 10.90 -5.35 -13.84
N ILE A 305 11.16 -5.74 -12.60
CA ILE A 305 10.90 -4.95 -11.40
C ILE A 305 12.16 -4.92 -10.57
N GLU A 306 12.59 -3.73 -10.18
CA GLU A 306 13.69 -3.55 -9.23
C GLU A 306 13.22 -2.75 -8.03
N ILE A 307 13.68 -3.16 -6.84
CA ILE A 307 13.43 -2.45 -5.60
C ILE A 307 14.75 -2.02 -5.00
N GLY A 308 14.96 -0.71 -4.96
CA GLY A 308 16.04 -0.06 -4.22
C GLY A 308 15.61 0.24 -2.79
N ARG A 309 16.52 0.10 -1.82
CA ARG A 309 16.36 0.52 -0.43
C ARG A 309 17.65 1.16 0.08
N ALA A 310 17.53 1.96 1.13
CA ALA A 310 18.69 2.54 1.80
C ALA A 310 19.66 1.46 2.31
N GLY A 311 20.94 1.70 2.18
CA GLY A 311 22.00 0.75 2.55
C GLY A 311 22.18 -0.41 1.60
N GLY A 312 21.43 -0.47 0.50
CA GLY A 312 21.54 -1.53 -0.52
C GLY A 312 20.88 -2.86 -0.12
N GLY A 313 21.05 -3.85 -1.00
CA GLY A 313 20.47 -5.18 -0.82
C GLY A 313 18.97 -5.28 -1.11
N ALA A 314 18.42 -6.48 -0.89
CA ALA A 314 16.99 -6.71 -1.03
C ALA A 314 16.21 -6.28 0.23
N PRO A 315 14.94 -5.85 0.09
CA PRO A 315 14.06 -5.75 1.23
C PRO A 315 13.96 -7.10 1.96
N SER A 316 13.86 -7.09 3.27
CA SER A 316 13.66 -8.34 4.02
C SER A 316 12.25 -8.88 3.80
N MET A 317 12.07 -10.19 3.97
CA MET A 317 10.74 -10.80 3.90
C MET A 317 9.79 -10.20 4.96
N SER A 318 10.29 -9.86 6.14
CA SER A 318 9.50 -9.21 7.19
C SER A 318 9.01 -7.82 6.79
N GLU A 319 9.84 -7.01 6.10
CA GLU A 319 9.43 -5.71 5.55
C GLU A 319 8.29 -5.88 4.53
N ILE A 320 8.47 -6.77 3.57
CA ILE A 320 7.44 -7.01 2.53
C ILE A 320 6.13 -7.50 3.15
N LEU A 321 6.20 -8.49 4.05
CA LEU A 321 5.01 -9.04 4.69
C LEU A 321 4.31 -8.03 5.61
N SER A 322 5.05 -7.13 6.26
CA SER A 322 4.47 -6.07 7.09
C SER A 322 3.63 -5.10 6.25
N TYR A 323 4.20 -4.56 5.16
CA TYR A 323 3.47 -3.63 4.30
C TYR A 323 2.38 -4.30 3.46
N ALA A 324 2.61 -5.54 3.01
CA ALA A 324 1.57 -6.34 2.35
C ALA A 324 0.42 -6.67 3.32
N GLY A 325 0.73 -6.97 4.58
CA GLY A 325 -0.25 -7.18 5.63
C GLY A 325 -1.09 -5.94 5.89
N LEU A 326 -0.48 -4.75 5.94
CA LEU A 326 -1.19 -3.48 6.02
C LEU A 326 -2.17 -3.33 4.86
N ALA A 327 -1.71 -3.52 3.62
CA ALA A 327 -2.57 -3.41 2.44
C ALA A 327 -3.71 -4.43 2.44
N TYR A 328 -3.46 -5.64 2.95
CA TYR A 328 -4.45 -6.72 3.06
C TYR A 328 -5.55 -6.41 4.11
N HIS A 329 -5.17 -5.83 5.25
CA HIS A 329 -6.07 -5.51 6.36
C HIS A 329 -6.54 -4.06 6.39
N LEU A 330 -6.29 -3.31 5.32
CA LEU A 330 -6.65 -1.89 5.24
C LEU A 330 -8.15 -1.70 5.39
N GLN A 331 -8.54 -0.81 6.30
CA GLN A 331 -9.94 -0.50 6.55
C GLN A 331 -10.55 0.28 5.36
N ALA A 332 -11.86 0.13 5.17
CA ALA A 332 -12.59 0.89 4.17
C ALA A 332 -12.46 2.40 4.44
N GLY A 333 -12.15 3.17 3.40
CA GLY A 333 -11.92 4.62 3.52
C GLY A 333 -10.52 5.03 3.99
N HIS A 334 -9.61 4.08 4.23
CA HIS A 334 -8.22 4.35 4.63
C HIS A 334 -7.21 4.29 3.46
N LEU A 335 -7.70 4.16 2.23
CA LEU A 335 -6.94 4.35 1.01
C LEU A 335 -7.19 5.77 0.48
N PHE A 336 -6.10 6.52 0.28
CA PHE A 336 -6.17 7.92 -0.17
C PHE A 336 -5.49 8.08 -1.53
N ARG A 337 -6.20 8.69 -2.47
CA ARG A 337 -5.71 9.04 -3.79
C ARG A 337 -5.50 10.54 -3.85
N ASN A 338 -4.25 10.98 -3.83
CA ASN A 338 -3.89 12.38 -3.89
C ASN A 338 -3.28 12.73 -5.25
N SER A 339 -3.54 13.92 -5.71
CA SER A 339 -2.94 14.55 -6.87
C SER A 339 -2.96 16.07 -6.66
N ILE A 340 -2.21 16.81 -7.45
CA ILE A 340 -2.35 18.26 -7.49
C ILE A 340 -3.75 18.60 -7.99
N ASP A 341 -4.44 19.52 -7.30
CA ASP A 341 -5.79 19.93 -7.67
C ASP A 341 -5.81 20.43 -9.12
N ARG A 342 -6.69 19.83 -9.93
CA ARG A 342 -6.84 20.16 -11.34
C ARG A 342 -7.14 21.65 -11.58
N SER A 343 -7.89 22.30 -10.69
CA SER A 343 -8.22 23.72 -10.80
C SER A 343 -7.01 24.63 -10.66
N GLN A 344 -5.93 24.14 -10.06
CA GLN A 344 -4.67 24.87 -9.86
C GLN A 344 -3.61 24.52 -10.90
N LEU A 345 -3.85 23.51 -11.74
CA LEU A 345 -2.98 23.17 -12.87
C LEU A 345 -3.28 24.10 -14.04
N GLN A 346 -2.25 24.78 -14.53
CA GLN A 346 -2.35 25.68 -15.67
C GLN A 346 -1.60 25.13 -16.88
N PRO A 347 -2.21 25.17 -18.08
CA PRO A 347 -1.50 24.86 -19.32
C PRO A 347 -0.31 25.77 -19.51
N TYR A 348 0.80 25.23 -20.00
CA TYR A 348 2.06 25.93 -20.19
C TYR A 348 2.77 25.48 -21.46
N GLY A 349 3.72 26.27 -21.94
CA GLY A 349 4.56 25.98 -23.09
C GLY A 349 3.85 26.07 -24.44
N PRO A 350 4.58 25.76 -25.52
CA PRO A 350 4.03 25.73 -26.87
C PRO A 350 2.86 24.75 -26.98
N TYR A 351 1.75 25.19 -27.54
CA TYR A 351 0.53 24.39 -27.73
C TYR A 351 -0.17 23.93 -26.46
N ASN A 352 0.14 24.52 -25.28
CA ASN A 352 -0.42 24.10 -23.97
C ASN A 352 -0.21 22.61 -23.68
N ALA A 353 0.92 22.07 -24.10
CA ALA A 353 1.23 20.63 -23.97
C ALA A 353 1.85 20.27 -22.61
N GLU A 354 2.16 21.27 -21.80
CA GLU A 354 2.79 21.16 -20.48
C GLU A 354 1.86 21.72 -19.41
N LEU A 355 2.17 21.44 -18.16
CA LEU A 355 1.40 21.89 -17.01
C LEU A 355 2.33 22.58 -16.02
N ILE A 356 1.88 23.64 -15.40
CA ILE A 356 2.51 24.24 -14.21
C ILE A 356 1.53 24.25 -13.04
N ALA A 357 2.07 24.19 -11.84
CA ALA A 357 1.33 24.31 -10.60
C ALA A 357 2.01 25.35 -9.69
N PRO A 358 1.26 26.17 -8.95
CA PRO A 358 1.85 27.00 -7.92
C PRO A 358 2.43 26.13 -6.79
N PRO A 359 3.53 26.57 -6.13
CA PRO A 359 4.12 25.81 -5.03
C PRO A 359 3.14 25.40 -3.94
N SER A 360 2.19 26.29 -3.59
CA SER A 360 1.14 26.03 -2.60
C SER A 360 0.23 24.84 -2.97
N ALA A 361 -0.04 24.61 -4.26
CA ALA A 361 -0.83 23.45 -4.70
C ALA A 361 -0.06 22.13 -4.51
N ILE A 362 1.25 22.17 -4.74
CA ILE A 362 2.14 21.02 -4.50
C ILE A 362 2.21 20.73 -3.00
N GLU A 363 2.46 21.75 -2.17
CA GLU A 363 2.47 21.63 -0.71
C GLU A 363 1.15 21.06 -0.16
N GLN A 364 0.01 21.52 -0.67
CA GLN A 364 -1.30 21.02 -0.28
C GLN A 364 -1.48 19.55 -0.63
N ALA A 365 -1.05 19.13 -1.83
CA ALA A 365 -1.09 17.73 -2.25
C ALA A 365 -0.17 16.86 -1.39
N VAL A 366 1.04 17.33 -1.09
CA VAL A 366 2.01 16.66 -0.20
C VAL A 366 1.45 16.53 1.21
N THR A 367 0.85 17.57 1.74
CA THR A 367 0.29 17.57 3.09
C THR A 367 -0.87 16.59 3.22
N SER A 368 -1.76 16.55 2.23
CA SER A 368 -2.86 15.58 2.17
C SER A 368 -2.35 14.14 2.02
N PHE A 369 -1.22 13.95 1.35
CA PHE A 369 -0.57 12.65 1.20
C PHE A 369 0.04 12.14 2.52
N VAL A 370 0.71 12.99 3.26
CA VAL A 370 1.38 12.64 4.53
C VAL A 370 0.39 12.51 5.68
N ASN A 371 -0.62 13.40 5.73
CA ASN A 371 -1.61 13.46 6.80
C ASN A 371 -3.03 13.26 6.25
N PRO A 372 -3.39 12.04 5.79
CA PRO A 372 -4.72 11.78 5.26
C PRO A 372 -5.79 11.85 6.35
N ASP A 373 -6.91 12.55 6.06
CA ASP A 373 -8.03 12.69 6.98
C ASP A 373 -8.98 11.49 6.89
N VAL A 374 -8.82 10.51 7.76
CA VAL A 374 -9.65 9.30 7.85
C VAL A 374 -11.12 9.61 8.20
N THR A 375 -11.42 10.80 8.72
CA THR A 375 -12.78 11.22 9.08
C THR A 375 -13.50 11.92 7.93
N GLN A 376 -12.83 12.22 6.84
CA GLN A 376 -13.38 12.97 5.71
C GLN A 376 -14.55 12.22 5.04
N ALA A 377 -14.40 10.92 4.76
CA ALA A 377 -15.43 10.12 4.12
C ALA A 377 -16.73 10.05 4.96
N PRO A 378 -16.72 9.72 6.26
CA PRO A 378 -17.93 9.75 7.09
C PRO A 378 -18.58 11.14 7.16
N ARG A 379 -17.79 12.21 7.25
CA ARG A 379 -18.31 13.59 7.30
C ARG A 379 -18.97 14.00 5.98
N ALA A 380 -18.34 13.68 4.86
CA ALA A 380 -18.89 13.97 3.54
C ALA A 380 -20.20 13.20 3.28
N ASN A 381 -20.26 11.93 3.67
CA ASN A 381 -21.47 11.12 3.58
C ASN A 381 -22.61 11.69 4.43
N ALA A 382 -22.33 12.10 5.67
CA ALA A 382 -23.32 12.72 6.54
C ALA A 382 -23.85 14.05 5.95
N SER A 383 -22.95 14.91 5.46
CA SER A 383 -23.30 16.19 4.81
C SER A 383 -24.23 15.97 3.61
N ALA A 384 -23.85 15.10 2.69
CA ALA A 384 -24.63 14.83 1.48
C ALA A 384 -26.03 14.25 1.77
N LEU A 385 -26.16 13.48 2.87
CA LEU A 385 -27.43 12.94 3.33
C LEU A 385 -28.26 13.94 4.15
N GLY A 386 -27.72 15.14 4.44
CA GLY A 386 -28.36 16.12 5.32
C GLY A 386 -28.39 15.69 6.79
N LEU A 387 -27.51 14.80 7.19
CA LEU A 387 -27.37 14.33 8.56
C LEU A 387 -26.32 15.17 9.29
N LYS A 388 -26.51 15.39 10.60
CA LYS A 388 -25.41 15.93 11.41
C LYS A 388 -24.29 14.88 11.45
N ALA A 389 -23.07 15.30 11.13
CA ALA A 389 -21.91 14.42 11.27
C ALA A 389 -21.84 13.96 12.74
N ARG A 390 -21.86 12.64 12.96
CA ARG A 390 -21.63 12.08 14.29
C ARG A 390 -20.17 12.32 14.62
N ALA A 391 -19.90 13.03 15.71
CA ALA A 391 -18.54 13.11 16.23
C ALA A 391 -17.99 11.69 16.42
N PRO A 392 -16.70 11.46 16.12
CA PRO A 392 -16.07 10.15 16.37
C PRO A 392 -16.35 9.69 17.79
N ALA A 393 -16.64 8.40 17.97
CA ALA A 393 -17.12 7.84 19.22
C ALA A 393 -16.05 7.78 20.35
N THR A 394 -14.81 8.12 20.04
CA THR A 394 -13.74 8.35 21.03
C THR A 394 -13.47 9.85 21.03
N PRO A 395 -13.50 10.53 22.18
CA PRO A 395 -12.94 11.87 22.25
C PRO A 395 -11.43 11.71 22.04
N GLU A 396 -10.99 11.82 20.78
CA GLU A 396 -9.61 12.18 20.53
C GLU A 396 -9.47 13.55 21.19
N VAL A 397 -8.65 13.62 22.25
CA VAL A 397 -8.29 14.89 22.85
C VAL A 397 -7.56 15.65 21.76
N THR A 398 -8.28 16.50 21.03
CA THR A 398 -7.70 17.33 19.98
C THR A 398 -6.92 18.41 20.70
N LEU A 399 -5.65 18.12 20.96
CA LEU A 399 -4.72 19.10 21.51
C LEU A 399 -4.51 20.19 20.44
N GLN A 400 -4.88 21.42 20.78
CA GLN A 400 -4.58 22.54 19.90
C GLN A 400 -3.08 22.86 19.98
N PRO A 401 -2.44 23.36 18.93
CA PRO A 401 -1.03 23.71 18.97
C PRO A 401 -0.64 24.60 20.17
N GLY A 402 -1.51 25.52 20.57
CA GLY A 402 -1.31 26.41 21.73
C GLY A 402 -1.31 25.70 23.08
N ASP A 403 -1.91 24.50 23.17
CA ASP A 403 -1.91 23.69 24.39
C ASP A 403 -0.63 22.86 24.53
N LEU A 404 0.18 22.77 23.47
CA LEU A 404 1.38 21.94 23.38
C LEU A 404 2.62 22.74 23.73
N THR A 405 3.07 22.58 24.98
CA THR A 405 4.35 23.16 25.44
C THR A 405 5.51 22.26 25.04
N THR A 406 6.51 22.82 24.36
CA THR A 406 7.67 22.07 23.89
C THR A 406 8.97 22.84 24.05
N LEU A 407 10.03 22.15 24.47
CA LEU A 407 11.40 22.66 24.43
C LEU A 407 12.11 22.05 23.21
N ILE A 408 12.91 22.86 22.52
CA ILE A 408 13.70 22.39 21.37
C ILE A 408 15.17 22.41 21.73
N LEU A 409 15.86 21.29 21.52
CA LEU A 409 17.30 21.14 21.73
C LEU A 409 17.98 20.77 20.39
N ASN A 410 19.18 21.30 20.20
CA ASN A 410 20.02 20.99 19.04
C ASN A 410 20.82 19.71 19.28
N GLY A 411 20.51 18.65 18.57
CA GLY A 411 21.25 17.38 18.59
C GLY A 411 22.35 17.28 17.53
N THR A 412 22.67 18.40 16.84
CA THR A 412 23.64 18.45 15.75
C THR A 412 24.69 19.53 16.00
N THR A 413 25.71 19.60 15.14
CA THR A 413 26.70 20.64 15.16
C THR A 413 26.30 21.90 14.38
N VAL A 414 25.08 21.97 13.83
CA VAL A 414 24.59 23.12 13.06
C VAL A 414 24.17 24.23 14.01
N PRO A 415 24.85 25.40 14.01
CA PRO A 415 24.54 26.49 14.94
C PRO A 415 23.13 27.06 14.69
N GLY A 416 22.37 27.32 15.75
CA GLY A 416 21.07 27.98 15.69
C GLY A 416 19.89 27.08 15.30
N LEU A 417 20.08 25.80 14.97
CA LEU A 417 19.05 24.91 14.51
C LEU A 417 17.86 24.77 15.50
N ALA A 418 18.14 24.67 16.81
CA ALA A 418 17.08 24.62 17.83
C ALA A 418 16.27 25.92 17.86
N ARG A 419 16.91 27.09 17.80
CA ARG A 419 16.23 28.38 17.78
C ARG A 419 15.35 28.55 16.54
N ASP A 420 15.90 28.23 15.38
CA ASP A 420 15.15 28.38 14.12
C ASP A 420 13.96 27.41 14.05
N THR A 421 14.11 26.19 14.56
CA THR A 421 13.04 25.22 14.69
C THR A 421 11.97 25.70 15.69
N SER A 422 12.40 26.23 16.85
CA SER A 422 11.51 26.82 17.85
C SER A 422 10.67 27.97 17.26
N TYR A 423 11.33 28.87 16.52
CA TYR A 423 10.67 29.98 15.84
C TYR A 423 9.62 29.49 14.82
N LYS A 424 9.95 28.51 13.99
CA LYS A 424 9.01 27.92 13.01
C LYS A 424 7.82 27.24 13.68
N LEU A 425 8.05 26.50 14.78
CA LEU A 425 6.96 25.91 15.56
C LEU A 425 6.04 26.97 16.19
N ALA A 426 6.63 28.04 16.72
CA ALA A 426 5.86 29.15 17.27
C ALA A 426 4.98 29.82 16.19
N GLN A 427 5.46 29.95 14.95
CA GLN A 427 4.65 30.45 13.82
C GLN A 427 3.48 29.50 13.47
N LEU A 428 3.60 28.20 13.75
CA LEU A 428 2.52 27.23 13.60
C LEU A 428 1.59 27.18 14.82
N GLY A 429 1.78 28.09 15.79
CA GLY A 429 0.95 28.22 16.98
C GLY A 429 1.34 27.35 18.18
N TYR A 430 2.47 26.63 18.12
CA TYR A 430 2.96 25.85 19.25
C TYR A 430 3.58 26.74 20.32
N HIS A 431 3.40 26.36 21.58
CA HIS A 431 4.00 27.09 22.71
C HIS A 431 5.41 26.57 22.96
N THR A 432 6.40 27.21 22.33
CA THR A 432 7.82 26.86 22.51
C THR A 432 8.38 27.49 23.77
N MET A 433 8.98 26.65 24.63
CA MET A 433 9.61 27.03 25.90
C MET A 433 11.08 27.32 25.66
N GLN A 434 11.65 28.23 26.48
CA GLN A 434 13.05 28.63 26.39
C GLN A 434 13.82 28.21 27.63
N LEU A 435 15.08 27.85 27.46
CA LEU A 435 16.01 27.68 28.58
C LEU A 435 16.47 29.05 29.10
N PRO A 436 16.93 29.13 30.36
CA PRO A 436 17.57 30.35 30.88
C PRO A 436 18.70 30.82 29.97
N PRO A 437 18.97 32.12 29.88
CA PRO A 437 20.00 32.70 28.96
C PRO A 437 21.43 32.13 29.13
N GLN A 438 21.72 31.52 30.28
CA GLN A 438 23.03 30.94 30.59
C GLN A 438 23.16 29.47 30.15
N VAL A 439 22.06 28.84 29.69
CA VAL A 439 22.02 27.44 29.26
C VAL A 439 21.84 27.41 27.75
N THR A 440 22.73 26.73 27.06
CA THR A 440 22.59 26.52 25.60
C THR A 440 21.47 25.53 25.32
N ALA A 441 20.75 25.77 24.24
CA ALA A 441 19.70 24.83 23.77
C ALA A 441 20.31 23.66 22.96
N ASP A 442 21.43 23.12 23.47
CA ASP A 442 22.09 21.96 22.90
C ASP A 442 21.64 20.68 23.63
N ALA A 443 21.49 19.59 22.91
CA ALA A 443 21.26 18.27 23.49
C ALA A 443 22.52 17.77 24.24
N PRO A 444 22.38 16.78 25.12
CA PRO A 444 23.54 16.21 25.86
C PRO A 444 24.69 15.77 24.96
N THR A 445 24.38 15.38 23.73
CA THR A 445 25.36 15.09 22.68
C THR A 445 24.89 15.72 21.36
N GLN A 446 25.83 16.05 20.47
CA GLN A 446 25.52 16.66 19.15
C GLN A 446 25.74 15.69 17.99
N ASN A 447 25.43 14.43 18.19
CA ASN A 447 25.56 13.36 17.20
C ASN A 447 24.23 12.62 16.89
N TYR A 448 23.10 13.28 17.13
CA TYR A 448 21.80 12.73 16.81
C TYR A 448 21.63 12.69 15.28
N THR A 449 21.53 11.49 14.74
CA THR A 449 21.22 11.27 13.32
C THR A 449 19.72 11.33 13.04
N THR A 450 18.88 11.12 14.06
CA THR A 450 17.42 11.09 13.97
C THR A 450 16.83 12.08 14.97
N THR A 451 15.82 12.83 14.56
CA THR A 451 15.04 13.71 15.43
C THR A 451 14.23 12.90 16.43
N TRP A 452 14.31 13.27 17.70
CA TRP A 452 13.57 12.64 18.79
C TRP A 452 12.58 13.61 19.44
N ILE A 453 11.39 13.12 19.76
CA ILE A 453 10.42 13.82 20.59
C ILE A 453 10.24 13.02 21.88
N TYR A 454 10.80 13.54 22.94
CA TYR A 454 10.66 12.96 24.26
C TYR A 454 9.44 13.57 24.94
N TYR A 455 8.67 12.76 25.67
CA TYR A 455 7.51 13.20 26.45
C TYR A 455 7.70 12.89 27.95
N ASP A 456 7.10 13.73 28.78
CA ASP A 456 7.08 13.50 30.22
C ASP A 456 6.05 12.41 30.58
N PRO A 457 6.46 11.21 31.03
CA PRO A 457 5.52 10.13 31.29
C PRO A 457 4.59 10.41 32.49
N VAL A 458 4.88 11.42 33.31
CA VAL A 458 4.10 11.80 34.49
C VAL A 458 2.99 12.79 34.14
N GLN A 459 3.19 13.62 33.12
CA GLN A 459 2.21 14.60 32.71
C GLN A 459 1.11 13.99 31.83
N ALA A 460 -0.15 14.29 32.16
CA ALA A 460 -1.27 13.89 31.34
C ALA A 460 -1.16 14.49 29.92
N TYR A 461 -1.54 13.70 28.92
CA TYR A 461 -1.52 14.06 27.50
C TYR A 461 -0.12 14.29 26.87
N SER A 462 0.99 14.21 27.60
CA SER A 462 2.33 14.46 27.06
C SER A 462 2.69 13.52 25.90
N ARG A 463 2.30 12.24 25.98
CA ARG A 463 2.48 11.28 24.90
C ARG A 463 1.65 11.64 23.66
N ALA A 464 0.40 12.08 23.85
CA ALA A 464 -0.45 12.55 22.76
C ALA A 464 0.11 13.84 22.13
N ALA A 465 0.66 14.74 22.98
CA ALA A 465 1.37 15.94 22.57
C ALA A 465 2.58 15.60 21.67
N ALA A 466 3.39 14.61 22.07
CA ALA A 466 4.52 14.15 21.27
C ALA A 466 4.10 13.57 19.93
N GLN A 467 3.01 12.79 19.90
CA GLN A 467 2.44 12.24 18.67
C GLN A 467 1.92 13.33 17.72
N GLU A 468 1.27 14.36 18.25
CA GLU A 468 0.77 15.49 17.46
C GLU A 468 1.93 16.32 16.91
N LEU A 469 2.95 16.58 17.75
CA LEU A 469 4.12 17.35 17.36
C LEU A 469 4.97 16.61 16.30
N ALA A 470 5.06 15.28 16.39
CA ALA A 470 5.78 14.44 15.41
C ALA A 470 5.28 14.64 13.97
N LYS A 471 3.99 14.89 13.81
CA LYS A 471 3.40 15.19 12.50
C LYS A 471 3.99 16.42 11.81
N ARG A 472 4.74 17.24 12.53
CA ARG A 472 5.38 18.47 12.02
C ARG A 472 6.79 18.25 11.52
N PHE A 473 7.47 17.19 11.98
CA PHE A 473 8.86 16.90 11.65
C PHE A 473 9.02 15.86 10.53
N GLY A 474 7.95 15.22 10.07
CA GLY A 474 8.02 14.19 9.03
C GLY A 474 8.02 12.75 9.57
N THR A 475 8.52 11.82 8.75
CA THR A 475 8.24 10.39 8.92
C THR A 475 9.21 9.63 9.81
N ASP A 476 10.39 10.16 10.05
CA ASP A 476 11.47 9.44 10.73
C ASP A 476 11.66 9.83 12.20
N VAL A 477 10.75 10.63 12.72
CA VAL A 477 10.80 11.12 14.10
C VAL A 477 10.52 9.99 15.09
N LYS A 478 11.42 9.83 16.05
CA LYS A 478 11.25 8.87 17.14
C LYS A 478 10.56 9.51 18.34
N ILE A 479 9.66 8.77 18.97
CA ILE A 479 8.93 9.19 20.16
C ILE A 479 9.29 8.27 21.32
N GLY A 480 9.66 8.86 22.46
CA GLY A 480 9.98 8.12 23.68
C GLY A 480 9.73 8.92 24.95
N PRO A 481 9.68 8.26 26.13
CA PRO A 481 9.64 8.97 27.40
C PRO A 481 10.95 9.70 27.65
N PHE A 482 10.94 10.70 28.55
CA PHE A 482 12.16 11.37 28.98
C PHE A 482 13.22 10.35 29.43
N THR A 483 14.43 10.49 28.90
CA THR A 483 15.61 9.74 29.34
C THR A 483 16.26 10.47 30.52
N PRO A 484 17.10 9.79 31.34
CA PRO A 484 17.86 10.43 32.40
C PRO A 484 18.71 11.63 31.95
N GLU A 485 19.09 11.65 30.68
CA GLU A 485 19.91 12.71 30.07
C GLU A 485 19.05 13.91 29.63
N ILE A 486 17.81 13.68 29.23
CA ILE A 486 16.87 14.72 28.77
C ILE A 486 16.03 15.29 29.91
N ALA A 487 15.65 14.47 30.90
CA ALA A 487 14.82 14.89 32.02
C ALA A 487 15.29 16.17 32.74
N PRO A 488 16.62 16.44 32.93
CA PRO A 488 17.09 17.64 33.61
C PRO A 488 16.78 18.96 32.88
N TYR A 489 16.48 18.94 31.59
CA TYR A 489 16.14 20.15 30.82
C TYR A 489 14.70 20.60 31.08
N ALA A 490 13.79 19.69 31.39
CA ALA A 490 12.38 20.02 31.55
C ALA A 490 12.09 21.01 32.69
N PRO A 491 12.62 20.84 33.93
CA PRO A 491 12.42 21.82 35.01
C PRO A 491 13.01 23.20 34.69
N GLN A 492 14.13 23.23 33.96
CA GLN A 492 14.80 24.48 33.57
C GLN A 492 14.00 25.28 32.56
N ALA A 493 13.21 24.61 31.72
CA ALA A 493 12.36 25.23 30.73
C ALA A 493 10.89 25.40 31.19
N GLY A 494 10.58 25.22 32.48
CA GLY A 494 9.20 25.35 32.99
C GLY A 494 8.32 24.12 32.80
N ASN A 495 8.89 22.92 32.74
CA ASN A 495 8.22 21.62 32.61
C ASN A 495 7.34 21.49 31.35
N PRO A 496 7.91 21.58 30.14
CA PRO A 496 7.18 21.36 28.90
C PRO A 496 6.63 19.91 28.84
N LEU A 497 5.53 19.73 28.12
CA LEU A 497 4.98 18.41 27.83
C LEU A 497 5.94 17.54 27.03
N THR A 498 6.74 18.18 26.15
CA THR A 498 7.65 17.50 25.26
C THR A 498 9.01 18.22 25.16
N VAL A 499 10.05 17.45 24.89
CA VAL A 499 11.37 17.96 24.53
C VAL A 499 11.75 17.36 23.17
N VAL A 500 11.98 18.22 22.19
CA VAL A 500 12.44 17.81 20.85
C VAL A 500 13.94 17.92 20.79
N VAL A 501 14.62 16.86 20.44
CA VAL A 501 16.04 16.87 20.08
C VAL A 501 16.13 16.76 18.56
N VAL A 502 16.50 17.84 17.89
CA VAL A 502 16.58 17.91 16.44
C VAL A 502 17.84 17.18 15.97
N GLY A 503 17.66 16.16 15.13
CA GLY A 503 18.73 15.38 14.52
C GLY A 503 19.16 15.91 13.15
N SER A 504 20.19 15.29 12.57
CA SER A 504 20.70 15.66 11.24
C SER A 504 19.78 15.24 10.08
N ASP A 505 18.76 14.43 10.36
CA ASP A 505 17.68 14.09 9.43
C ASP A 505 16.69 15.25 9.18
N PHE A 506 16.68 16.25 10.05
CA PHE A 506 15.79 17.39 9.92
C PHE A 506 16.36 18.45 8.97
N THR A 507 15.74 18.60 7.81
CA THR A 507 16.14 19.54 6.76
C THR A 507 15.78 21.01 7.04
N GLY A 508 15.23 21.30 8.23
CA GLY A 508 14.81 22.65 8.61
C GLY A 508 13.39 23.01 8.18
N ASN A 509 12.64 22.13 7.51
CA ASN A 509 11.27 22.37 7.08
C ASN A 509 10.28 21.62 7.97
N LEU A 510 9.32 22.35 8.53
CA LEU A 510 8.21 21.77 9.28
C LEU A 510 7.00 21.57 8.37
N ILE A 511 6.29 20.46 8.56
CA ILE A 511 5.04 20.18 7.85
C ILE A 511 3.95 21.09 8.44
N THR A 512 3.37 21.94 7.60
CA THR A 512 2.26 22.80 7.99
C THR A 512 1.01 21.95 8.27
N PRO A 513 0.27 22.20 9.38
CA PRO A 513 -1.00 21.54 9.60
C PRO A 513 -1.94 21.85 8.44
N THR A 514 -2.42 20.84 7.74
CA THR A 514 -3.57 21.05 6.88
C THR A 514 -4.78 21.24 7.76
N PRO A 515 -5.54 22.32 7.61
CA PRO A 515 -6.88 22.37 8.16
C PRO A 515 -7.62 21.10 7.69
N PRO A 516 -8.42 20.44 8.53
CA PRO A 516 -9.22 19.30 8.08
C PRO A 516 -9.91 19.72 6.79
N ALA A 517 -9.78 18.91 5.74
CA ALA A 517 -10.30 19.21 4.42
C ALA A 517 -11.75 19.70 4.58
N PRO A 518 -12.12 20.85 4.01
CA PRO A 518 -13.46 21.40 4.20
C PRO A 518 -14.44 20.32 3.79
N VAL A 519 -15.38 20.00 4.70
CA VAL A 519 -16.47 19.10 4.35
C VAL A 519 -17.20 19.73 3.17
N PRO A 520 -17.38 19.02 2.04
CA PRO A 520 -18.10 19.58 0.92
C PRO A 520 -19.43 20.15 1.38
N THR A 521 -19.66 21.44 1.14
CA THR A 521 -20.93 22.08 1.47
C THR A 521 -22.01 21.40 0.65
N ARG A 522 -23.10 20.97 1.30
CA ARG A 522 -24.23 20.35 0.62
C ARG A 522 -24.71 21.21 -0.53
N GLN A 523 -24.73 20.65 -1.74
CA GLN A 523 -25.16 21.32 -2.95
C GLN A 523 -26.50 20.75 -3.43
N PRO A 524 -27.31 21.50 -4.16
CA PRO A 524 -28.45 20.93 -4.88
C PRO A 524 -27.97 19.82 -5.84
N ALA A 525 -28.68 18.70 -5.88
CA ALA A 525 -28.38 17.64 -6.84
C ALA A 525 -28.60 18.16 -8.28
N ALA A 526 -27.57 18.09 -9.10
CA ALA A 526 -27.62 18.49 -10.51
C ALA A 526 -28.11 17.30 -11.36
N VAL A 527 -29.44 17.04 -11.35
CA VAL A 527 -30.06 15.94 -12.08
C VAL A 527 -31.22 16.38 -12.93
N THR A 528 -31.46 15.65 -14.03
CA THR A 528 -32.65 15.72 -14.88
C THR A 528 -33.35 14.39 -14.91
N THR A 529 -34.68 14.39 -15.07
CA THR A 529 -35.47 13.17 -15.25
C THR A 529 -35.55 12.83 -16.73
N ASN A 530 -34.94 11.71 -17.13
CA ASN A 530 -34.97 11.23 -18.51
C ASN A 530 -34.89 9.70 -18.59
N PRO A 531 -35.97 8.97 -18.21
CA PRO A 531 -35.95 7.51 -18.29
C PRO A 531 -35.87 7.00 -19.73
N GLY A 532 -36.36 7.76 -20.71
CA GLY A 532 -36.38 7.38 -22.11
C GLY A 532 -35.00 7.18 -22.72
N LEU A 533 -33.96 7.77 -22.13
CA LEU A 533 -32.60 7.67 -22.65
C LEU A 533 -32.05 6.24 -22.71
N THR A 534 -32.42 5.39 -21.75
CA THR A 534 -31.95 4.00 -21.66
C THR A 534 -33.04 2.96 -21.80
N LEU A 535 -34.33 3.38 -21.75
CA LEU A 535 -35.48 2.50 -21.66
C LEU A 535 -35.53 1.45 -22.78
N THR A 536 -35.47 1.90 -24.05
CA THR A 536 -35.54 1.01 -25.22
C THR A 536 -34.41 -0.01 -25.22
N ALA A 537 -33.17 0.42 -24.98
CA ALA A 537 -32.03 -0.45 -24.95
C ALA A 537 -32.09 -1.48 -23.80
N LEU A 538 -32.65 -1.10 -22.65
CA LEU A 538 -32.86 -2.04 -21.53
C LEU A 538 -34.03 -3.03 -21.79
N GLN A 539 -35.06 -2.60 -22.51
CA GLN A 539 -36.14 -3.50 -22.96
C GLN A 539 -35.59 -4.57 -23.90
N GLU A 540 -34.76 -4.21 -24.86
CA GLU A 540 -34.08 -5.14 -25.77
C GLU A 540 -33.09 -6.06 -25.02
N ALA A 541 -32.39 -5.53 -24.02
CA ALA A 541 -31.46 -6.29 -23.20
C ALA A 541 -32.16 -7.30 -22.27
N ARG A 542 -33.42 -7.07 -21.91
CA ARG A 542 -34.14 -7.80 -20.87
C ARG A 542 -34.10 -9.32 -21.02
N SER A 543 -34.28 -9.83 -22.25
CA SER A 543 -34.29 -11.29 -22.54
C SER A 543 -32.89 -11.93 -22.37
N ARG A 544 -31.82 -11.15 -22.38
CA ARG A 544 -30.45 -11.62 -22.25
C ARG A 544 -29.94 -11.60 -20.79
N LEU A 545 -30.74 -11.05 -19.86
CA LEU A 545 -30.37 -10.86 -18.45
C LEU A 545 -31.17 -11.82 -17.54
N PRO A 546 -30.52 -12.49 -16.57
CA PRO A 546 -31.17 -13.35 -15.61
C PRO A 546 -31.87 -12.60 -14.46
N PHE A 547 -31.79 -11.27 -14.42
CA PHE A 547 -32.37 -10.39 -13.41
C PHE A 547 -33.20 -9.28 -14.06
N LEU A 548 -34.07 -8.63 -13.29
CA LEU A 548 -34.85 -7.50 -13.74
C LEU A 548 -33.97 -6.24 -13.77
N PRO A 549 -33.70 -5.64 -14.93
CA PRO A 549 -32.94 -4.40 -14.99
C PRO A 549 -33.71 -3.22 -14.41
N PHE A 550 -32.97 -2.19 -13.98
CA PHE A 550 -33.49 -0.94 -13.46
C PHE A 550 -33.18 0.20 -14.42
N VAL A 551 -34.15 1.05 -14.65
CA VAL A 551 -34.02 2.26 -15.48
C VAL A 551 -33.58 3.43 -14.60
N PRO A 552 -32.49 4.14 -14.91
CA PRO A 552 -32.14 5.37 -14.23
C PRO A 552 -33.08 6.51 -14.66
N HIS A 553 -34.09 6.81 -13.82
CA HIS A 553 -35.03 7.92 -14.05
C HIS A 553 -34.35 9.29 -13.83
N ALA A 554 -33.45 9.39 -12.88
CA ALA A 554 -32.61 10.56 -12.66
C ALA A 554 -31.22 10.30 -13.25
N ILE A 555 -30.74 11.23 -14.06
CA ILE A 555 -29.39 11.25 -14.65
C ILE A 555 -28.74 12.62 -14.35
N ALA A 556 -27.43 12.71 -14.37
CA ALA A 556 -26.76 13.99 -14.18
C ALA A 556 -27.19 14.99 -15.27
N SER A 557 -27.41 16.25 -14.89
CA SER A 557 -27.90 17.27 -15.81
C SER A 557 -26.99 17.44 -17.02
N GLY A 558 -27.59 17.52 -18.21
CA GLY A 558 -26.86 17.62 -19.47
C GLY A 558 -26.21 16.33 -19.96
N SER A 559 -26.50 15.18 -19.32
CA SER A 559 -25.95 13.89 -19.74
C SER A 559 -26.64 13.34 -20.97
N THR A 560 -25.85 12.67 -21.81
CA THR A 560 -26.30 11.82 -22.93
C THR A 560 -25.68 10.44 -22.79
N LEU A 561 -26.20 9.44 -23.50
CA LEU A 561 -25.50 8.15 -23.63
C LEU A 561 -24.23 8.34 -24.47
N SER A 562 -23.19 7.60 -24.10
CA SER A 562 -21.96 7.52 -24.90
C SER A 562 -22.29 7.04 -26.32
N SER A 563 -21.71 7.67 -27.31
CA SER A 563 -21.84 7.27 -28.71
C SER A 563 -21.16 5.93 -29.02
N LEU A 564 -20.20 5.53 -28.16
CA LEU A 564 -19.53 4.24 -28.19
C LEU A 564 -19.97 3.40 -27.00
N ASP A 565 -20.71 2.32 -27.25
CA ASP A 565 -21.19 1.36 -26.21
C ASP A 565 -21.96 2.03 -25.07
N GLY A 566 -22.93 2.88 -25.41
CA GLY A 566 -23.76 3.57 -24.43
C GLY A 566 -24.55 2.60 -23.53
N VAL A 567 -25.04 1.48 -24.08
CA VAL A 567 -25.64 0.36 -23.31
C VAL A 567 -25.04 -0.94 -23.81
N ARG A 568 -24.36 -1.67 -22.93
CA ARG A 568 -23.67 -2.92 -23.27
C ARG A 568 -24.10 -4.05 -22.32
N VAL A 569 -24.46 -5.21 -22.88
CA VAL A 569 -24.67 -6.46 -22.13
C VAL A 569 -23.46 -7.36 -22.31
N TYR A 570 -22.90 -7.86 -21.22
CA TYR A 570 -21.67 -8.64 -21.23
C TYR A 570 -21.58 -9.65 -20.07
N LYS A 571 -20.48 -10.41 -20.02
CA LYS A 571 -20.19 -11.37 -18.96
C LYS A 571 -18.98 -10.89 -18.15
N PRO A 572 -19.15 -10.32 -16.94
CA PRO A 572 -18.04 -9.85 -16.10
C PRO A 572 -17.22 -11.01 -15.52
N ALA A 573 -17.85 -12.17 -15.33
CA ALA A 573 -17.24 -13.40 -14.82
C ALA A 573 -17.93 -14.62 -15.42
N PRO A 574 -17.36 -15.84 -15.32
CA PRO A 574 -18.02 -17.07 -15.71
C PRO A 574 -19.39 -17.18 -15.03
N TYR A 575 -20.42 -17.52 -15.83
CA TYR A 575 -21.83 -17.68 -15.40
C TYR A 575 -22.55 -16.40 -14.97
N GLU A 576 -21.87 -15.25 -14.91
CA GLU A 576 -22.46 -13.98 -14.53
C GLU A 576 -22.81 -13.13 -15.75
N LYS A 577 -23.82 -12.30 -15.62
CA LYS A 577 -24.27 -11.36 -16.64
C LYS A 577 -24.32 -9.96 -16.07
N ALA A 578 -23.99 -8.99 -16.89
CA ALA A 578 -24.09 -7.58 -16.54
C ALA A 578 -24.64 -6.76 -17.71
N VAL A 579 -25.24 -5.64 -17.38
CA VAL A 579 -25.51 -4.55 -18.29
C VAL A 579 -24.89 -3.27 -17.71
N VAL A 580 -24.15 -2.55 -18.54
CA VAL A 580 -23.59 -1.25 -18.19
C VAL A 580 -24.18 -0.18 -19.09
N MET A 581 -24.57 0.93 -18.49
CA MET A 581 -25.02 2.16 -19.15
C MET A 581 -23.95 3.22 -18.93
N THR A 582 -23.34 3.67 -20.01
CA THR A 582 -22.26 4.67 -19.99
C THR A 582 -22.79 6.01 -20.42
N PHE A 583 -22.74 6.99 -19.52
CA PHE A 583 -23.18 8.35 -19.75
C PHE A 583 -21.97 9.27 -19.91
N VAL A 584 -22.13 10.29 -20.75
CA VAL A 584 -21.19 11.39 -20.91
C VAL A 584 -21.86 12.68 -20.46
N THR A 585 -21.17 13.50 -19.69
CA THR A 585 -21.66 14.78 -19.16
C THR A 585 -20.65 15.91 -19.38
N GLY A 586 -21.09 17.18 -19.27
CA GLY A 586 -20.24 18.34 -19.43
C GLY A 586 -19.77 18.58 -20.87
N ALA A 587 -18.61 19.21 -21.00
CA ALA A 587 -18.03 19.59 -22.30
C ALA A 587 -17.40 18.42 -23.11
N GLY A 588 -17.80 17.18 -22.79
CA GLY A 588 -17.26 15.96 -23.40
C GLY A 588 -16.06 15.39 -22.63
N ASN A 589 -15.90 14.06 -22.67
CA ASN A 589 -14.87 13.28 -22.00
C ASN A 589 -15.01 13.07 -20.48
N VAL A 590 -16.11 13.45 -19.84
CA VAL A 590 -16.43 13.12 -18.44
C VAL A 590 -17.50 12.06 -18.43
N TYR A 591 -17.15 10.85 -18.00
CA TYR A 591 -18.01 9.66 -18.08
C TYR A 591 -18.35 9.17 -16.68
N TYR A 592 -19.61 8.78 -16.47
CA TYR A 592 -20.06 8.02 -15.31
C TYR A 592 -20.94 6.86 -15.76
N GLN A 593 -21.15 5.88 -14.89
CA GLN A 593 -21.84 4.65 -15.28
C GLN A 593 -22.94 4.26 -14.30
N VAL A 594 -23.95 3.59 -14.84
CA VAL A 594 -24.87 2.75 -14.08
C VAL A 594 -24.67 1.32 -14.57
N GLU A 595 -24.35 0.42 -13.66
CA GLU A 595 -24.11 -0.98 -13.98
C GLU A 595 -24.95 -1.90 -13.10
N GLU A 596 -25.36 -3.01 -13.66
CA GLU A 596 -26.24 -3.98 -13.02
C GLU A 596 -25.79 -5.41 -13.32
N THR A 597 -25.79 -6.28 -12.31
CA THR A 597 -25.33 -7.66 -12.48
C THR A 597 -25.96 -8.60 -11.47
N ASN A 598 -26.03 -9.89 -11.82
CA ASN A 598 -26.32 -10.96 -10.86
C ASN A 598 -25.07 -11.41 -10.05
N TRP A 599 -23.91 -10.83 -10.29
CA TRP A 599 -22.69 -11.15 -9.54
C TRP A 599 -22.65 -10.46 -8.18
N LEU A 600 -23.33 -11.07 -7.19
CA LEU A 600 -23.44 -10.51 -5.83
C LEU A 600 -22.11 -10.46 -5.07
N GLY A 601 -21.16 -11.32 -5.42
CA GLY A 601 -19.83 -11.43 -4.81
C GLY A 601 -18.74 -10.69 -5.57
N ALA A 602 -19.09 -9.77 -6.48
CA ALA A 602 -18.09 -9.00 -7.24
C ALA A 602 -17.09 -8.31 -6.31
N PRO A 603 -15.78 -8.39 -6.59
CA PRO A 603 -14.75 -7.79 -5.73
C PRO A 603 -14.98 -6.31 -5.40
N ILE A 604 -15.46 -5.52 -6.35
CA ILE A 604 -15.77 -4.09 -6.17
C ILE A 604 -16.84 -3.82 -5.09
N LEU A 605 -17.67 -4.82 -4.77
CA LEU A 605 -18.76 -4.70 -3.78
C LEU A 605 -18.31 -4.97 -2.34
N ARG A 606 -17.01 -5.17 -2.12
CA ARG A 606 -16.44 -5.40 -0.79
C ARG A 606 -16.18 -4.08 -0.07
N HIS A 607 -16.24 -4.11 1.24
CA HIS A 607 -15.79 -3.02 2.14
C HIS A 607 -16.44 -1.64 1.87
N PRO A 608 -17.79 -1.51 1.93
CA PRO A 608 -18.42 -0.21 1.83
C PRO A 608 -17.97 0.71 2.98
N THR A 609 -17.78 1.99 2.67
CA THR A 609 -17.38 3.02 3.63
C THR A 609 -18.54 3.58 4.44
N GLY A 610 -19.77 3.34 4.00
CA GLY A 610 -20.98 3.80 4.66
C GLY A 610 -22.24 3.15 4.10
N ARG A 611 -23.37 3.47 4.74
CA ARG A 611 -24.68 2.96 4.33
C ARG A 611 -25.77 3.96 4.66
N PHE A 612 -26.78 4.05 3.80
CA PHE A 612 -27.98 4.81 4.10
C PHE A 612 -29.26 4.09 3.64
N ARG A 613 -30.40 4.51 4.19
CA ARG A 613 -31.72 4.02 3.81
C ARG A 613 -32.57 5.13 3.20
N SER A 614 -33.31 4.81 2.15
CA SER A 614 -34.28 5.71 1.52
C SER A 614 -35.42 4.91 0.91
N ALA A 615 -36.66 5.25 1.20
CA ALA A 615 -37.87 4.63 0.67
C ALA A 615 -37.82 3.08 0.69
N HIS A 616 -37.53 2.49 1.85
CA HIS A 616 -37.39 1.04 2.09
C HIS A 616 -36.27 0.33 1.29
N ARG A 617 -35.36 1.10 0.70
CA ARG A 617 -34.15 0.61 0.03
C ARG A 617 -32.92 0.94 0.85
N THR A 618 -31.96 0.02 0.89
CA THR A 618 -30.66 0.22 1.56
C THR A 618 -29.60 0.34 0.48
N PHE A 619 -28.76 1.37 0.60
CA PHE A 619 -27.66 1.68 -0.32
C PHE A 619 -26.33 1.61 0.43
N ASP A 620 -25.37 0.89 -0.13
CA ASP A 620 -24.00 0.90 0.32
C ASP A 620 -23.23 2.03 -0.37
N LEU A 621 -22.41 2.76 0.38
CA LEU A 621 -21.58 3.87 -0.11
C LEU A 621 -20.12 3.45 -0.16
N TYR A 622 -19.44 3.86 -1.22
CA TYR A 622 -18.00 3.72 -1.40
C TYR A 622 -17.44 5.11 -1.65
N THR A 623 -16.72 5.64 -0.66
CA THR A 623 -16.27 7.03 -0.64
C THR A 623 -14.75 7.06 -0.63
N VAL A 624 -14.16 7.93 -1.45
CA VAL A 624 -12.72 8.19 -1.50
C VAL A 624 -12.51 9.65 -1.13
N GLY A 625 -11.77 9.90 -0.05
CA GLY A 625 -11.69 11.25 0.52
C GLY A 625 -13.08 11.78 0.85
N GLY A 626 -13.41 12.97 0.33
CA GLY A 626 -14.71 13.63 0.50
C GLY A 626 -15.76 13.27 -0.56
N HIS A 627 -15.47 12.40 -1.53
CA HIS A 627 -16.33 12.17 -2.69
C HIS A 627 -16.88 10.73 -2.71
N ILE A 628 -18.16 10.60 -2.99
CA ILE A 628 -18.78 9.31 -3.24
C ILE A 628 -18.35 8.84 -4.63
N HIS A 629 -17.54 7.78 -4.66
CA HIS A 629 -17.11 7.15 -5.89
C HIS A 629 -18.14 6.19 -6.45
N MET A 630 -18.82 5.42 -5.58
CA MET A 630 -19.82 4.45 -6.01
C MET A 630 -20.95 4.31 -4.97
N ILE A 631 -22.18 4.07 -5.47
CA ILE A 631 -23.34 3.74 -4.65
C ILE A 631 -23.96 2.44 -5.15
N VAL A 632 -24.23 1.51 -4.26
CA VAL A 632 -24.75 0.17 -4.60
C VAL A 632 -26.10 -0.07 -3.96
N LEU A 633 -27.07 -0.51 -4.76
CA LEU A 633 -28.34 -1.07 -4.33
C LEU A 633 -28.35 -2.58 -4.60
N ARG A 634 -28.62 -3.41 -3.58
CA ARG A 634 -28.83 -4.86 -3.75
C ARG A 634 -30.32 -5.20 -3.65
N ARG A 635 -30.86 -5.84 -4.67
CA ARG A 635 -32.28 -6.23 -4.70
C ARG A 635 -32.53 -7.38 -5.66
N GLY A 636 -33.42 -8.32 -5.27
CA GLY A 636 -33.93 -9.36 -6.16
C GLY A 636 -32.86 -10.28 -6.76
N GLY A 637 -31.79 -10.58 -6.02
CA GLY A 637 -30.69 -11.42 -6.50
C GLY A 637 -29.73 -10.72 -7.46
N ALA A 638 -29.79 -9.39 -7.56
CA ALA A 638 -28.88 -8.57 -8.35
C ALA A 638 -28.34 -7.37 -7.57
N SER A 639 -27.24 -6.83 -8.05
CA SER A 639 -26.61 -5.59 -7.58
C SER A 639 -26.68 -4.55 -8.69
N TYR A 640 -26.99 -3.33 -8.30
CA TYR A 640 -27.15 -2.16 -9.16
C TYR A 640 -26.28 -1.06 -8.58
N TRP A 641 -25.35 -0.52 -9.36
CA TRP A 641 -24.49 0.53 -8.83
C TRP A 641 -24.32 1.70 -9.79
N VAL A 642 -24.14 2.87 -9.22
CA VAL A 642 -23.77 4.10 -9.89
C VAL A 642 -22.31 4.36 -9.59
N VAL A 643 -21.48 4.50 -10.60
CA VAL A 643 -20.05 4.86 -10.46
C VAL A 643 -19.86 6.27 -10.92
N ASN A 644 -19.17 7.07 -10.12
CA ASN A 644 -18.81 8.44 -10.43
C ASN A 644 -17.79 8.50 -11.58
N THR A 645 -17.45 9.68 -12.02
CA THR A 645 -16.40 9.89 -13.02
C THR A 645 -15.03 9.47 -12.48
N LEU A 646 -14.04 9.29 -13.34
CA LEU A 646 -12.66 8.93 -12.93
C LEU A 646 -12.07 9.86 -11.86
N LEU A 647 -12.48 11.13 -11.87
CA LEU A 647 -12.01 12.16 -10.94
C LEU A 647 -13.06 12.53 -9.88
N ASP A 648 -14.11 11.71 -9.74
CA ASP A 648 -15.23 11.93 -8.80
C ASP A 648 -15.89 13.31 -8.93
N GLU A 649 -16.09 13.80 -10.17
CA GLU A 649 -16.56 15.16 -10.49
C GLU A 649 -18.07 15.37 -10.24
N LEU A 650 -18.88 14.30 -10.19
CA LEU A 650 -20.28 14.42 -9.77
C LEU A 650 -20.36 14.65 -8.27
N SER A 651 -21.16 15.65 -7.86
CA SER A 651 -21.35 15.90 -6.43
C SER A 651 -21.99 14.69 -5.72
N ASN A 652 -21.75 14.56 -4.42
CA ASN A 652 -22.31 13.47 -3.61
C ASN A 652 -23.84 13.44 -3.67
N GLU A 653 -24.47 14.61 -3.71
CA GLU A 653 -25.93 14.76 -3.82
C GLU A 653 -26.44 14.28 -5.18
N THR A 654 -25.71 14.57 -6.26
CA THR A 654 -26.03 14.09 -7.61
C THR A 654 -25.94 12.57 -7.67
N MET A 655 -24.87 11.98 -7.13
CA MET A 655 -24.70 10.52 -7.03
C MET A 655 -25.84 9.86 -6.25
N ILE A 656 -26.22 10.42 -5.11
CA ILE A 656 -27.35 9.95 -4.28
C ILE A 656 -28.68 10.06 -5.05
N ALA A 657 -28.89 11.15 -5.78
CA ALA A 657 -30.11 11.37 -6.54
C ALA A 657 -30.25 10.35 -7.70
N ILE A 658 -29.17 10.09 -8.44
CA ILE A 658 -29.14 9.07 -9.51
C ILE A 658 -29.48 7.69 -8.92
N ALA A 659 -28.78 7.28 -7.83
CA ALA A 659 -28.99 5.99 -7.18
C ALA A 659 -30.44 5.83 -6.65
N LYS A 660 -31.03 6.87 -6.06
CA LYS A 660 -32.44 6.87 -5.64
C LYS A 660 -33.40 6.80 -6.81
N GLY A 661 -33.01 7.36 -7.97
CA GLY A 661 -33.79 7.39 -9.21
C GLY A 661 -33.81 6.07 -9.97
N LEU A 662 -33.09 5.02 -9.54
CA LEU A 662 -33.15 3.70 -10.15
C LEU A 662 -34.52 3.04 -9.90
N GLN A 663 -35.24 2.67 -10.96
CA GLN A 663 -36.56 2.04 -10.88
C GLN A 663 -36.62 0.76 -11.71
N PRO A 664 -37.33 -0.29 -11.28
CA PRO A 664 -37.46 -1.52 -12.05
C PRO A 664 -38.06 -1.26 -13.44
N LEU A 665 -37.51 -1.92 -14.46
CA LEU A 665 -38.06 -1.89 -15.82
C LEU A 665 -39.52 -2.35 -15.83
N GLY A 666 -40.42 -1.55 -16.42
CA GLY A 666 -41.83 -1.83 -16.49
C GLY A 666 -42.68 -1.28 -15.33
N LYS A 667 -42.14 -0.41 -14.52
CA LYS A 667 -42.87 0.37 -13.51
C LYS A 667 -43.02 1.82 -13.90
#